data_d10dca13e4e8df2d61fa6832f868248f
#
_entry.id   d10dca13e4e8df2d61fa6832f868248f
#
_cell.length_a   1.000
_cell.length_b   1.000
_cell.length_c   1.000
_cell.angle_alpha   90.00
_cell.angle_beta   90.00
_cell.angle_gamma   90.00
#
_symmetry.space_group_name_H-M   'P 1'
#
loop_
_entity.id
_entity.type
_entity.pdbx_description
1 polymer ?
#
loop_
_entity_poly.entity_id
_entity_poly.type
_entity_poly.pdbx_seq_one_letter_code
_entity_poly.pdbx_strand_id
1 'polypeptide(L)'
;MHNGVMKAWLESSHLAGANASYIEDLYESFLENPDSVAEEWRSLFSELPQVNGHAVEQPHSQVRDYFRRLAKDPSRYSAPVSDPQVDAKQVRVLQLINAFRFRGHQNANLDPLGLWTRETVAELDPAFHNLQGADMDATFNVGSYAIGRETMVLSDLYASLKKTYCGSIGADYMHITSTEEKRWLQDRLESIEAKGNYSTEEKTRFLESLTAAEGLEKYLGAKFPGAKRFSLEGGDAMVPMLKELIRRAGEQGCKEAVIGMAHRGRLNVLINVLGKRAQDLFDEFAGKHGESWGTGDVKYHMGFSSDFATPGGNVHLALAFNPSHLEIVNPVVIGSVRARMDRRGDKDGSSVLPITIHGDSAIAGQGVVAETFNMSLTRAYGVGGTVRIVINNQVGFTTSYQRDLRSTEYCTDIAKAVQAPVLHVNGDDPEAVVLVTQIALDYRNTFKRDVVIELVCYRRHGHNEADEPSATQPLMYQKIKQHPTPRKIYADQLIVEGTITPELATTLVNDYRDTLDRGERVSKEWRPMELHSVDWTPYLGHDWAMPYDSTVPMDHLKSLGERISQYPATHVLQRQVEKIYEDRRLMAAGEKLVDWGFAETLAYATLVDKGARIRFTGEDSGRGTFFHRHAVLHNQTDASTYTPLCNLHDEQGPFEIYDSVLTENAVLAFEYGYASAEPAGLTIWEAQFGDFANGAQVVVDQFLSSGEQKWGRMCGLTMLLPHGYEGQGPEHSSARLERYLQMCAQHNMQVCVPSTPAQVFHMLRRQVVRPMRRPLIVMTPKSLLRHPLAVSKLDELAEGTFQNAIGEIDALDPKGVKRVVFCSGKVYYDLLDARRKAEQQDVALVRIEQLYPFPEEEVRAILADYAHVTDFVWCQEEPQNQGAWYSTRHHYDSVLPSHARLRYAGRPASASPAVGYMSVHAKQQKALVEDALTLE
;
A
#
# COMPACT_ATOMS: atom_id res chain seq x y z
N MET A 1 -23.16 -4.76 -21.62
CA MET A 1 -24.21 -5.69 -22.08
C MET A 1 -25.65 -5.13 -21.98
N HIS A 2 -25.88 -3.82 -21.73
CA HIS A 2 -27.24 -3.24 -21.63
C HIS A 2 -27.77 -2.59 -22.93
N ASN A 3 -26.90 -2.32 -23.90
CA ASN A 3 -27.37 -1.64 -25.14
C ASN A 3 -28.07 -2.55 -26.16
N GLY A 4 -27.87 -3.86 -26.13
CA GLY A 4 -28.49 -4.79 -27.07
C GLY A 4 -29.97 -5.05 -26.78
N VAL A 5 -30.34 -5.22 -25.53
CA VAL A 5 -31.71 -5.50 -25.08
C VAL A 5 -32.62 -4.28 -25.30
N MET A 6 -32.10 -3.08 -24.99
CA MET A 6 -32.87 -1.83 -25.17
C MET A 6 -33.10 -1.48 -26.64
N LYS A 7 -32.16 -1.82 -27.53
CA LYS A 7 -32.30 -1.68 -28.97
C LYS A 7 -33.30 -2.67 -29.55
N ALA A 8 -33.27 -3.93 -29.12
CA ALA A 8 -34.22 -4.95 -29.51
C ALA A 8 -35.67 -4.61 -29.03
N TRP A 9 -35.81 -4.03 -27.82
CA TRP A 9 -37.10 -3.54 -27.31
C TRP A 9 -37.64 -2.36 -28.12
N LEU A 10 -36.80 -1.43 -28.53
CA LEU A 10 -37.19 -0.29 -29.39
C LEU A 10 -37.56 -0.75 -30.81
N GLU A 11 -36.92 -1.78 -31.32
CA GLU A 11 -37.23 -2.37 -32.62
C GLU A 11 -38.53 -3.18 -32.65
N SER A 12 -38.94 -3.72 -31.49
CA SER A 12 -40.27 -4.43 -31.36
C SER A 12 -41.44 -3.51 -31.06
N SER A 13 -41.25 -2.21 -30.95
CA SER A 13 -42.32 -1.23 -30.63
C SER A 13 -43.50 -1.18 -31.63
N HIS A 14 -43.31 -1.66 -32.88
CA HIS A 14 -44.35 -1.78 -33.88
C HIS A 14 -45.36 -2.92 -33.57
N LEU A 15 -45.07 -3.81 -32.66
CA LEU A 15 -46.00 -4.84 -32.15
C LEU A 15 -46.97 -4.28 -31.10
N ALA A 16 -46.75 -3.08 -30.58
CA ALA A 16 -47.59 -2.39 -29.61
C ALA A 16 -48.62 -1.50 -30.33
N GLY A 17 -49.83 -1.43 -29.85
CA GLY A 17 -50.86 -0.55 -30.36
C GLY A 17 -52.25 -1.18 -30.43
N ALA A 18 -53.14 -0.72 -31.33
CA ALA A 18 -54.52 -1.16 -31.43
C ALA A 18 -54.72 -2.66 -31.71
N ASN A 19 -53.72 -3.32 -32.30
CA ASN A 19 -53.71 -4.75 -32.61
C ASN A 19 -52.98 -5.62 -31.58
N ALA A 20 -52.52 -5.07 -30.48
CA ALA A 20 -51.69 -5.80 -29.51
C ALA A 20 -52.37 -7.09 -29.00
N SER A 21 -53.69 -7.06 -28.75
CA SER A 21 -54.42 -8.25 -28.32
C SER A 21 -54.51 -9.36 -29.37
N TYR A 22 -54.61 -8.99 -30.63
CA TYR A 22 -54.59 -9.94 -31.74
C TYR A 22 -53.21 -10.56 -31.96
N ILE A 23 -52.18 -9.76 -31.86
CA ILE A 23 -50.80 -10.22 -31.96
C ILE A 23 -50.47 -11.13 -30.78
N GLU A 24 -50.95 -10.79 -29.60
CA GLU A 24 -50.78 -11.59 -28.37
C GLU A 24 -51.47 -12.98 -28.49
N ASP A 25 -52.68 -13.03 -29.02
CA ASP A 25 -53.40 -14.29 -29.31
C ASP A 25 -52.66 -15.17 -30.35
N LEU A 26 -52.07 -14.55 -31.38
CA LEU A 26 -51.20 -15.26 -32.34
C LEU A 26 -49.94 -15.77 -31.68
N TYR A 27 -49.31 -14.97 -30.82
CA TYR A 27 -48.10 -15.39 -30.13
C TYR A 27 -48.36 -16.55 -29.15
N GLU A 28 -49.48 -16.53 -28.43
CA GLU A 28 -49.89 -17.68 -27.59
C GLU A 28 -50.11 -18.95 -28.43
N SER A 29 -50.78 -18.81 -29.59
CA SER A 29 -50.97 -19.92 -30.51
C SER A 29 -49.63 -20.49 -31.04
N PHE A 30 -48.66 -19.61 -31.27
CA PHE A 30 -47.29 -19.98 -31.63
C PHE A 30 -46.57 -20.73 -30.50
N LEU A 31 -46.74 -20.30 -29.22
CA LEU A 31 -46.16 -20.96 -28.08
C LEU A 31 -46.74 -22.37 -27.84
N GLU A 32 -48.02 -22.57 -28.15
CA GLU A 32 -48.64 -23.92 -28.08
C GLU A 32 -48.23 -24.83 -29.23
N ASN A 33 -48.22 -24.29 -30.45
CA ASN A 33 -47.80 -25.01 -31.66
C ASN A 33 -47.23 -24.03 -32.68
N PRO A 34 -45.93 -23.99 -32.93
CA PRO A 34 -45.30 -23.08 -33.88
C PRO A 34 -45.89 -23.16 -35.31
N ASP A 35 -46.48 -24.28 -35.69
CA ASP A 35 -47.09 -24.49 -37.01
C ASP A 35 -48.54 -23.98 -37.11
N SER A 36 -49.14 -23.49 -36.03
CA SER A 36 -50.50 -22.96 -36.00
C SER A 36 -50.61 -21.54 -36.53
N VAL A 37 -49.51 -20.85 -36.78
CA VAL A 37 -49.48 -19.47 -37.26
C VAL A 37 -48.84 -19.39 -38.63
N ALA A 38 -49.18 -18.31 -39.40
CA ALA A 38 -48.61 -18.12 -40.73
C ALA A 38 -47.07 -17.92 -40.64
N GLU A 39 -46.34 -18.30 -41.72
CA GLU A 39 -44.88 -18.36 -41.78
C GLU A 39 -44.24 -16.99 -41.46
N GLU A 40 -44.90 -15.89 -41.81
CA GLU A 40 -44.44 -14.53 -41.52
C GLU A 40 -44.43 -14.24 -40.01
N TRP A 41 -45.45 -14.67 -39.28
CA TRP A 41 -45.54 -14.57 -37.85
C TRP A 41 -44.63 -15.54 -37.11
N ARG A 42 -44.43 -16.73 -37.67
CA ARG A 42 -43.52 -17.71 -37.09
C ARG A 42 -42.06 -17.21 -37.12
N SER A 43 -41.63 -16.63 -38.22
CA SER A 43 -40.31 -16.03 -38.36
C SER A 43 -40.16 -14.89 -37.35
N LEU A 44 -41.07 -13.96 -37.29
CA LEU A 44 -41.07 -12.83 -36.37
C LEU A 44 -40.99 -13.25 -34.90
N PHE A 45 -41.80 -14.20 -34.48
CA PHE A 45 -41.85 -14.67 -33.12
C PHE A 45 -40.64 -15.46 -32.71
N SER A 46 -39.99 -16.17 -33.66
CA SER A 46 -38.71 -16.88 -33.41
C SER A 46 -37.52 -15.95 -33.24
N GLU A 47 -37.57 -14.71 -33.75
CA GLU A 47 -36.52 -13.70 -33.63
C GLU A 47 -36.65 -12.82 -32.38
N LEU A 48 -37.76 -12.94 -31.64
CA LEU A 48 -37.93 -12.17 -30.38
C LEU A 48 -36.86 -12.55 -29.33
N PRO A 49 -36.29 -11.58 -28.66
CA PRO A 49 -35.19 -11.84 -27.69
C PRO A 49 -35.70 -12.67 -26.51
N GLN A 50 -35.14 -13.85 -26.33
CA GLN A 50 -35.40 -14.69 -25.15
C GLN A 50 -34.66 -14.12 -23.92
N VAL A 51 -35.40 -13.84 -22.85
CA VAL A 51 -34.83 -13.45 -21.57
C VAL A 51 -34.47 -14.70 -20.79
N ASN A 52 -33.16 -14.92 -20.58
CA ASN A 52 -32.58 -15.99 -19.73
C ASN A 52 -32.73 -17.45 -20.15
N GLY A 53 -32.67 -17.81 -21.39
CA GLY A 53 -32.27 -19.16 -21.86
C GLY A 53 -33.05 -20.42 -21.40
N HIS A 54 -33.95 -20.35 -20.40
CA HIS A 54 -34.66 -21.48 -19.80
C HIS A 54 -35.96 -21.12 -19.05
N ALA A 55 -36.63 -20.06 -19.40
CA ALA A 55 -37.99 -19.83 -18.84
C ALA A 55 -39.03 -20.38 -19.81
N VAL A 56 -39.82 -21.36 -19.34
CA VAL A 56 -41.08 -21.70 -20.00
C VAL A 56 -41.97 -20.47 -19.91
N GLU A 57 -42.12 -19.75 -20.99
CA GLU A 57 -42.94 -18.57 -21.05
C GLU A 57 -44.42 -18.97 -20.82
N GLN A 58 -45.09 -18.38 -19.85
CA GLN A 58 -46.48 -18.69 -19.56
C GLN A 58 -47.41 -17.82 -20.40
N PRO A 59 -48.45 -18.39 -21.05
CA PRO A 59 -49.44 -17.62 -21.79
C PRO A 59 -50.05 -16.51 -20.97
N HIS A 60 -50.05 -15.29 -21.49
CA HIS A 60 -50.61 -14.13 -20.78
C HIS A 60 -52.12 -14.24 -20.60
N SER A 61 -52.83 -14.99 -21.43
CA SER A 61 -54.22 -15.33 -21.26
C SER A 61 -54.51 -16.06 -19.94
N GLN A 62 -53.64 -17.02 -19.56
CA GLN A 62 -53.75 -17.73 -18.29
C GLN A 62 -53.48 -16.81 -17.09
N VAL A 63 -52.54 -15.91 -17.21
CA VAL A 63 -52.25 -14.89 -16.18
C VAL A 63 -53.42 -13.91 -16.05
N ARG A 64 -53.97 -13.43 -17.17
CA ARG A 64 -55.19 -12.57 -17.18
C ARG A 64 -56.40 -13.28 -16.63
N ASP A 65 -56.63 -14.52 -16.94
CA ASP A 65 -57.74 -15.29 -16.41
C ASP A 65 -57.59 -15.65 -14.93
N TYR A 66 -56.33 -15.84 -14.50
CA TYR A 66 -56.05 -15.93 -13.08
C TYR A 66 -56.43 -14.66 -12.34
N PHE A 67 -56.02 -13.47 -12.81
CA PHE A 67 -56.39 -12.18 -12.21
C PHE A 67 -57.89 -11.87 -12.34
N ARG A 68 -58.56 -12.28 -13.44
CA ARG A 68 -60.03 -12.16 -13.60
C ARG A 68 -60.77 -13.03 -12.62
N ARG A 69 -60.32 -14.25 -12.35
CA ARG A 69 -60.87 -15.14 -11.31
C ARG A 69 -60.62 -14.56 -9.92
N LEU A 70 -59.45 -14.00 -9.68
CA LEU A 70 -59.13 -13.26 -8.46
C LEU A 70 -60.10 -12.09 -8.23
N ALA A 71 -60.33 -11.28 -9.26
CA ALA A 71 -61.23 -10.12 -9.19
C ALA A 71 -62.73 -10.48 -8.99
N LYS A 72 -63.15 -11.71 -9.38
CA LYS A 72 -64.51 -12.20 -9.25
C LYS A 72 -64.81 -12.89 -7.93
N ASP A 73 -63.77 -13.32 -7.19
CA ASP A 73 -63.93 -13.95 -5.86
C ASP A 73 -62.98 -13.29 -4.84
N PRO A 74 -63.31 -12.09 -4.35
CA PRO A 74 -62.51 -11.37 -3.36
C PRO A 74 -62.36 -12.10 -2.03
N SER A 75 -63.30 -13.11 -1.76
CA SER A 75 -63.34 -13.80 -0.46
C SER A 75 -62.20 -14.80 -0.24
N ARG A 76 -61.48 -15.21 -1.30
CA ARG A 76 -60.31 -16.10 -1.17
C ARG A 76 -59.03 -15.35 -0.83
N TYR A 77 -59.05 -14.02 -0.87
CA TYR A 77 -57.94 -13.13 -0.53
C TYR A 77 -58.31 -12.09 0.51
N SER A 78 -59.20 -12.36 1.37
CA SER A 78 -59.12 -11.79 2.68
C SER A 78 -57.88 -12.40 3.33
N ALA A 79 -56.74 -11.81 3.09
CA ALA A 79 -55.69 -11.81 4.11
C ALA A 79 -56.44 -11.53 5.42
N PRO A 80 -56.15 -12.23 6.52
CA PRO A 80 -56.78 -11.88 7.79
C PRO A 80 -56.62 -10.38 7.88
N VAL A 81 -57.78 -9.68 8.05
CA VAL A 81 -57.77 -8.22 8.19
C VAL A 81 -56.93 -7.96 9.40
N SER A 82 -55.64 -7.72 9.16
CA SER A 82 -54.73 -7.31 10.22
C SER A 82 -55.29 -6.02 10.75
N ASP A 83 -55.44 -5.90 12.04
CA ASP A 83 -55.82 -4.65 12.68
C ASP A 83 -54.86 -3.57 12.18
N PRO A 84 -55.29 -2.49 11.54
CA PRO A 84 -54.41 -1.44 11.04
C PRO A 84 -53.45 -0.89 12.12
N GLN A 85 -53.82 -1.02 13.39
CA GLN A 85 -52.94 -0.69 14.52
C GLN A 85 -51.84 -1.72 14.73
N VAL A 86 -52.12 -3.00 14.52
CA VAL A 86 -51.11 -4.07 14.61
C VAL A 86 -50.08 -3.95 13.47
N ASP A 87 -50.56 -3.67 12.25
CA ASP A 87 -49.67 -3.45 11.10
C ASP A 87 -48.79 -2.22 11.30
N ALA A 88 -49.33 -1.13 11.82
CA ALA A 88 -48.53 0.06 12.14
C ALA A 88 -47.48 -0.22 13.23
N LYS A 89 -47.79 -1.04 14.24
CA LYS A 89 -46.83 -1.43 15.28
C LYS A 89 -45.77 -2.37 14.74
N GLN A 90 -46.09 -3.27 13.83
CA GLN A 90 -45.15 -4.14 13.16
C GLN A 90 -44.08 -3.33 12.40
N VAL A 91 -44.46 -2.28 11.67
CA VAL A 91 -43.53 -1.39 11.01
C VAL A 91 -42.58 -0.71 12.01
N ARG A 92 -43.10 -0.28 13.17
CA ARG A 92 -42.33 0.34 14.24
C ARG A 92 -41.31 -0.61 14.87
N VAL A 93 -41.66 -1.89 15.01
CA VAL A 93 -40.69 -2.94 15.46
C VAL A 93 -39.58 -3.11 14.46
N LEU A 94 -39.85 -3.12 13.16
CA LEU A 94 -38.81 -3.17 12.13
C LEU A 94 -37.92 -1.90 12.13
N GLN A 95 -38.50 -0.74 12.42
CA GLN A 95 -37.74 0.51 12.60
C GLN A 95 -36.81 0.43 13.83
N LEU A 96 -37.30 -0.12 14.95
CA LEU A 96 -36.49 -0.34 16.16
C LEU A 96 -35.31 -1.28 15.86
N ILE A 97 -35.54 -2.41 15.18
CA ILE A 97 -34.43 -3.32 14.76
C ILE A 97 -33.38 -2.57 13.93
N ASN A 98 -33.83 -1.78 12.96
CA ASN A 98 -32.91 -1.00 12.14
C ASN A 98 -32.20 0.10 12.94
N ALA A 99 -32.86 0.74 13.91
CA ALA A 99 -32.20 1.71 14.80
C ALA A 99 -31.02 1.08 15.54
N PHE A 100 -31.17 -0.15 16.07
CA PHE A 100 -30.05 -0.88 16.71
C PHE A 100 -28.92 -1.18 15.72
N ARG A 101 -29.24 -1.59 14.48
CA ARG A 101 -28.22 -1.84 13.45
C ARG A 101 -27.43 -0.58 13.09
N PHE A 102 -28.10 0.57 13.00
CA PHE A 102 -27.48 1.85 12.65
C PHE A 102 -26.76 2.54 13.80
N ARG A 103 -27.29 2.43 15.01
CA ARG A 103 -26.87 3.28 16.14
C ARG A 103 -26.55 2.51 17.43
N GLY A 104 -26.72 1.19 17.45
CA GLY A 104 -26.47 0.38 18.64
C GLY A 104 -25.07 0.52 19.18
N HIS A 105 -24.07 0.64 18.28
CA HIS A 105 -22.66 0.86 18.65
C HIS A 105 -22.43 2.13 19.50
N GLN A 106 -23.25 3.16 19.32
CA GLN A 106 -23.16 4.41 20.10
C GLN A 106 -23.55 4.21 21.57
N ASN A 107 -24.35 3.17 21.88
CA ASN A 107 -24.76 2.82 23.23
C ASN A 107 -24.10 1.54 23.77
N ALA A 108 -23.13 0.98 23.03
CA ALA A 108 -22.40 -0.21 23.45
C ALA A 108 -21.45 0.08 24.61
N ASN A 109 -21.30 -0.91 25.51
CA ASN A 109 -20.43 -0.82 26.68
C ASN A 109 -18.95 -1.03 26.27
N LEU A 110 -18.35 -0.06 25.61
CA LEU A 110 -17.03 -0.13 25.04
C LEU A 110 -15.92 0.38 25.96
N ASP A 111 -16.21 1.37 26.83
CA ASP A 111 -15.20 1.99 27.67
C ASP A 111 -14.97 1.20 28.97
N PRO A 112 -13.80 0.54 29.14
CA PRO A 112 -13.48 -0.20 30.36
C PRO A 112 -13.42 0.67 31.61
N LEU A 113 -13.16 1.96 31.45
CA LEU A 113 -13.08 2.91 32.58
C LEU A 113 -14.43 3.56 32.89
N GLY A 114 -15.43 3.48 31.97
CA GLY A 114 -16.73 4.12 32.12
C GLY A 114 -16.64 5.65 32.28
N LEU A 115 -15.71 6.27 31.57
CA LEU A 115 -15.49 7.73 31.54
C LEU A 115 -16.18 8.43 30.38
N TRP A 116 -16.58 7.66 29.36
CA TRP A 116 -17.23 8.26 28.18
C TRP A 116 -18.58 8.86 28.56
N THR A 117 -18.72 10.13 28.28
CA THR A 117 -20.00 10.81 28.33
C THR A 117 -20.63 10.75 26.95
N ARG A 118 -21.65 9.90 26.77
CA ARG A 118 -22.36 9.73 25.50
C ARG A 118 -23.74 10.36 25.59
N GLU A 119 -24.20 10.92 24.49
CA GLU A 119 -25.58 11.35 24.33
C GLU A 119 -26.50 10.15 24.28
N THR A 120 -27.69 10.31 24.88
CA THR A 120 -28.73 9.26 24.82
C THR A 120 -29.23 9.12 23.40
N VAL A 121 -29.17 7.94 22.83
CA VAL A 121 -29.70 7.61 21.50
C VAL A 121 -31.18 7.26 21.66
N ALA A 122 -32.04 8.24 21.47
CA ALA A 122 -33.48 8.10 21.69
C ALA A 122 -34.12 6.97 20.85
N GLU A 123 -33.64 6.77 19.62
CA GLU A 123 -34.15 5.75 18.69
C GLU A 123 -33.92 4.31 19.15
N LEU A 124 -33.07 4.08 20.17
CA LEU A 124 -32.88 2.75 20.76
C LEU A 124 -33.92 2.44 21.86
N ASP A 125 -34.74 3.40 22.26
CA ASP A 125 -35.81 3.19 23.21
C ASP A 125 -37.11 2.82 22.45
N PRO A 126 -37.77 1.68 22.78
CA PRO A 126 -39.10 1.35 22.24
C PRO A 126 -40.14 2.47 22.37
N ALA A 127 -40.05 3.29 23.43
CA ALA A 127 -40.93 4.43 23.64
C ALA A 127 -40.85 5.47 22.52
N PHE A 128 -39.72 5.70 21.92
CA PHE A 128 -39.52 6.57 20.77
C PHE A 128 -40.35 6.11 19.55
N HIS A 129 -40.51 4.81 19.42
CA HIS A 129 -41.32 4.19 18.38
C HIS A 129 -42.78 4.01 18.79
N ASN A 130 -43.23 4.61 19.89
CA ASN A 130 -44.57 4.42 20.48
C ASN A 130 -44.91 2.94 20.75
N LEU A 131 -43.95 2.16 21.20
CA LEU A 131 -44.06 0.75 21.61
C LEU A 131 -43.89 0.71 23.14
N GLN A 132 -45.02 0.65 23.87
CA GLN A 132 -45.05 0.73 25.35
C GLN A 132 -46.16 -0.12 25.98
N GLY A 133 -46.09 -0.33 27.28
CA GLY A 133 -47.08 -1.04 28.08
C GLY A 133 -47.34 -2.45 27.53
N ALA A 134 -48.58 -2.73 27.15
CA ALA A 134 -48.98 -4.04 26.66
C ALA A 134 -48.30 -4.49 25.35
N ASP A 135 -47.65 -3.54 24.61
CA ASP A 135 -46.92 -3.91 23.40
C ASP A 135 -45.67 -4.71 23.73
N MET A 136 -45.09 -4.50 24.90
CA MET A 136 -43.89 -5.22 25.34
C MET A 136 -44.10 -6.74 25.51
N ASP A 137 -45.35 -7.11 25.79
CA ASP A 137 -45.76 -8.52 25.96
C ASP A 137 -46.37 -9.12 24.65
N ALA A 138 -46.49 -8.28 23.62
CA ALA A 138 -47.06 -8.71 22.33
C ALA A 138 -45.95 -9.36 21.45
N THR A 139 -46.40 -10.31 20.62
CA THR A 139 -45.50 -11.01 19.66
C THR A 139 -45.52 -10.31 18.30
N PHE A 140 -44.35 -10.07 17.75
CA PHE A 140 -44.17 -9.43 16.46
C PHE A 140 -43.24 -10.25 15.56
N ASN A 141 -43.38 -10.09 14.24
CA ASN A 141 -42.45 -10.65 13.28
C ASN A 141 -41.12 -9.89 13.35
N VAL A 142 -40.00 -10.62 13.42
CA VAL A 142 -38.66 -10.04 13.55
C VAL A 142 -38.08 -9.63 12.20
N GLY A 143 -38.80 -9.85 11.11
CA GLY A 143 -38.34 -9.47 9.75
C GLY A 143 -37.04 -10.12 9.36
N SER A 144 -36.05 -9.31 9.09
CA SER A 144 -34.70 -9.78 8.70
C SER A 144 -33.73 -9.90 9.86
N TYR A 145 -34.19 -9.87 11.12
CA TYR A 145 -33.30 -10.13 12.28
C TYR A 145 -32.92 -11.61 12.30
N ALA A 146 -31.62 -11.91 12.22
CA ALA A 146 -31.12 -13.26 11.92
C ALA A 146 -31.02 -14.18 13.15
N ILE A 147 -31.97 -14.09 14.11
CA ILE A 147 -31.95 -14.85 15.37
C ILE A 147 -32.45 -16.31 15.21
N GLY A 148 -32.84 -16.73 14.01
CA GLY A 148 -33.37 -18.07 13.75
C GLY A 148 -34.82 -18.27 14.19
N ARG A 149 -35.59 -17.22 14.43
CA ARG A 149 -37.02 -17.22 14.77
C ARG A 149 -37.76 -16.24 13.90
N GLU A 150 -38.97 -16.58 13.46
CA GLU A 150 -39.80 -15.68 12.65
C GLU A 150 -40.52 -14.61 13.50
N THR A 151 -40.87 -14.96 14.74
CA THR A 151 -41.56 -14.08 15.67
C THR A 151 -40.94 -14.12 17.07
N MET A 152 -41.00 -12.99 17.77
CA MET A 152 -40.61 -12.87 19.17
C MET A 152 -41.55 -11.96 19.95
N VAL A 153 -41.64 -12.16 21.26
CA VAL A 153 -42.22 -11.18 22.18
C VAL A 153 -41.34 -9.93 22.17
N LEU A 154 -41.93 -8.73 22.14
CA LEU A 154 -41.13 -7.48 21.97
C LEU A 154 -40.10 -7.26 23.09
N SER A 155 -40.41 -7.59 24.34
CA SER A 155 -39.46 -7.50 25.45
C SER A 155 -38.25 -8.42 25.23
N ASP A 156 -38.44 -9.62 24.73
CA ASP A 156 -37.37 -10.58 24.42
C ASP A 156 -36.54 -10.10 23.21
N LEU A 157 -37.19 -9.60 22.17
CA LEU A 157 -36.54 -9.01 21.02
C LEU A 157 -35.68 -7.81 21.44
N TYR A 158 -36.21 -6.92 22.26
CA TYR A 158 -35.49 -5.75 22.76
C TYR A 158 -34.28 -6.14 23.60
N ALA A 159 -34.40 -7.15 24.46
CA ALA A 159 -33.28 -7.69 25.24
C ALA A 159 -32.22 -8.32 24.31
N SER A 160 -32.62 -9.06 23.30
CA SER A 160 -31.73 -9.64 22.28
C SER A 160 -30.99 -8.56 21.47
N LEU A 161 -31.69 -7.53 21.01
CA LEU A 161 -31.08 -6.40 20.29
C LEU A 161 -30.01 -5.65 21.14
N LYS A 162 -30.33 -5.46 22.44
CA LYS A 162 -29.35 -4.87 23.38
C LYS A 162 -28.11 -5.73 23.55
N LYS A 163 -28.27 -7.05 23.69
CA LYS A 163 -27.12 -7.96 23.79
C LYS A 163 -26.27 -7.91 22.54
N THR A 164 -26.92 -7.96 21.37
CA THR A 164 -26.23 -7.99 20.06
C THR A 164 -25.47 -6.70 19.78
N TYR A 165 -26.08 -5.52 20.01
CA TYR A 165 -25.57 -4.24 19.53
C TYR A 165 -25.08 -3.28 20.60
N CYS A 166 -25.38 -3.53 21.87
CA CYS A 166 -25.04 -2.63 22.98
C CYS A 166 -24.23 -3.33 24.10
N GLY A 167 -23.76 -4.54 23.86
CA GLY A 167 -22.85 -5.29 24.75
C GLY A 167 -21.42 -4.78 24.69
N SER A 168 -20.46 -5.69 24.89
CA SER A 168 -19.02 -5.39 24.77
C SER A 168 -18.56 -5.18 23.32
N ILE A 169 -19.43 -5.38 22.33
CA ILE A 169 -19.20 -5.19 20.91
C ILE A 169 -20.12 -4.11 20.37
N GLY A 170 -19.54 -3.18 19.62
CA GLY A 170 -20.25 -2.19 18.81
C GLY A 170 -19.93 -2.40 17.34
N ALA A 171 -20.91 -2.71 16.51
CA ALA A 171 -20.69 -2.95 15.08
C ALA A 171 -21.16 -1.76 14.25
N ASP A 172 -20.24 -1.09 13.58
CA ASP A 172 -20.50 0.04 12.69
C ASP A 172 -20.24 -0.39 11.23
N TYR A 173 -21.32 -0.77 10.52
CA TYR A 173 -21.23 -1.34 9.17
C TYR A 173 -22.37 -0.88 8.23
N MET A 174 -23.34 -0.14 8.74
CA MET A 174 -24.54 0.22 7.95
C MET A 174 -24.25 1.24 6.84
N HIS A 175 -23.06 1.86 6.84
CA HIS A 175 -22.54 2.70 5.77
C HIS A 175 -22.13 1.90 4.51
N ILE A 176 -21.96 0.58 4.62
CA ILE A 176 -21.64 -0.30 3.49
C ILE A 176 -22.83 -0.31 2.51
N THR A 177 -22.57 -0.13 1.21
CA THR A 177 -23.62 -0.14 0.18
C THR A 177 -24.02 -1.54 -0.26
N SER A 178 -23.10 -2.52 -0.22
CA SER A 178 -23.37 -3.91 -0.55
C SER A 178 -24.38 -4.54 0.43
N THR A 179 -25.50 -5.02 -0.10
CA THR A 179 -26.49 -5.74 0.69
C THR A 179 -25.97 -7.09 1.18
N GLU A 180 -25.18 -7.77 0.36
CA GLU A 180 -24.58 -9.07 0.69
C GLU A 180 -23.65 -8.94 1.90
N GLU A 181 -22.73 -7.98 1.88
CA GLU A 181 -21.80 -7.73 2.99
C GLU A 181 -22.55 -7.36 4.28
N LYS A 182 -23.58 -6.49 4.20
CA LYS A 182 -24.40 -6.14 5.36
C LYS A 182 -25.14 -7.34 5.95
N ARG A 183 -25.76 -8.16 5.10
CA ARG A 183 -26.48 -9.37 5.55
C ARG A 183 -25.57 -10.39 6.16
N TRP A 184 -24.37 -10.55 5.59
CA TRP A 184 -23.36 -11.45 6.13
C TRP A 184 -22.94 -11.05 7.55
N LEU A 185 -22.70 -9.74 7.78
CA LEU A 185 -22.37 -9.22 9.12
C LEU A 185 -23.54 -9.37 10.09
N GLN A 186 -24.77 -9.08 9.65
CA GLN A 186 -25.97 -9.26 10.45
C GLN A 186 -26.12 -10.72 10.90
N ASP A 187 -25.99 -11.66 9.97
CA ASP A 187 -26.08 -13.08 10.29
C ASP A 187 -25.05 -13.53 11.33
N ARG A 188 -23.81 -13.10 11.16
CA ARG A 188 -22.72 -13.43 12.08
C ARG A 188 -22.86 -12.82 13.49
N LEU A 189 -23.51 -11.69 13.63
CA LEU A 189 -23.73 -11.03 14.93
C LEU A 189 -25.06 -11.45 15.57
N GLU A 190 -26.13 -11.42 14.80
CA GLU A 190 -27.50 -11.58 15.31
C GLU A 190 -27.81 -13.04 15.67
N SER A 191 -27.31 -14.02 14.90
CA SER A 191 -27.56 -15.44 15.14
C SER A 191 -27.03 -15.95 16.49
N ILE A 192 -26.04 -15.28 17.04
CA ILE A 192 -25.36 -15.64 18.30
C ILE A 192 -25.48 -14.54 19.37
N GLU A 193 -26.32 -13.52 19.13
CA GLU A 193 -26.46 -12.35 20.02
C GLU A 193 -25.07 -11.70 20.36
N ALA A 194 -24.17 -11.65 19.38
CA ALA A 194 -22.78 -11.18 19.50
C ALA A 194 -22.00 -11.79 20.68
N LYS A 195 -22.29 -13.04 21.03
CA LYS A 195 -21.63 -13.79 22.11
C LYS A 195 -21.00 -15.07 21.58
N GLY A 196 -19.67 -15.19 21.73
CA GLY A 196 -18.92 -16.41 21.38
C GLY A 196 -19.26 -17.58 22.31
N ASN A 197 -19.13 -18.80 21.78
CA ASN A 197 -19.24 -20.01 22.58
C ASN A 197 -17.88 -20.74 22.54
N TYR A 198 -17.14 -20.66 23.63
CA TYR A 198 -15.77 -21.16 23.75
C TYR A 198 -15.68 -22.31 24.77
N SER A 199 -14.91 -23.33 24.42
CA SER A 199 -14.59 -24.43 25.31
C SER A 199 -13.69 -23.98 26.49
N THR A 200 -13.66 -24.79 27.53
CA THR A 200 -12.74 -24.54 28.67
C THR A 200 -11.28 -24.41 28.22
N GLU A 201 -10.86 -25.22 27.25
CA GLU A 201 -9.51 -25.16 26.71
C GLU A 201 -9.23 -23.83 25.99
N GLU A 202 -10.17 -23.31 25.18
CA GLU A 202 -10.03 -22.02 24.52
C GLU A 202 -10.00 -20.89 25.51
N LYS A 203 -10.92 -20.86 26.49
CA LYS A 203 -10.92 -19.86 27.56
C LYS A 203 -9.61 -19.87 28.35
N THR A 204 -9.05 -21.06 28.62
CA THR A 204 -7.74 -21.19 29.30
C THR A 204 -6.61 -20.61 28.45
N ARG A 205 -6.59 -20.87 27.11
CA ARG A 205 -5.61 -20.24 26.20
C ARG A 205 -5.70 -18.71 26.15
N PHE A 206 -6.92 -18.15 26.25
CA PHE A 206 -7.08 -16.70 26.32
C PHE A 206 -6.47 -16.14 27.61
N LEU A 207 -6.72 -16.81 28.74
CA LEU A 207 -6.13 -16.43 30.02
C LEU A 207 -4.60 -16.59 30.03
N GLU A 208 -4.06 -17.66 29.45
CA GLU A 208 -2.61 -17.84 29.27
C GLU A 208 -2.01 -16.65 28.47
N SER A 209 -2.67 -16.24 27.40
CA SER A 209 -2.21 -15.13 26.58
C SER A 209 -2.26 -13.78 27.31
N LEU A 210 -3.30 -13.52 28.08
CA LEU A 210 -3.39 -12.33 28.97
C LEU A 210 -2.35 -12.39 30.09
N THR A 211 -2.09 -13.58 30.65
CA THR A 211 -1.06 -13.77 31.68
C THR A 211 0.33 -13.49 31.11
N ALA A 212 0.59 -13.90 29.89
CA ALA A 212 1.84 -13.62 29.20
C ALA A 212 2.00 -12.11 28.89
N ALA A 213 0.94 -11.46 28.43
CA ALA A 213 0.94 -10.02 28.17
C ALA A 213 1.29 -9.20 29.41
N GLU A 214 0.53 -9.39 30.49
CA GLU A 214 0.73 -8.70 31.77
C GLU A 214 2.06 -9.08 32.43
N GLY A 215 2.42 -10.37 32.37
CA GLY A 215 3.62 -10.92 32.99
C GLY A 215 4.90 -10.31 32.43
N LEU A 216 5.00 -10.16 31.10
CA LEU A 216 6.15 -9.51 30.45
C LEU A 216 6.31 -8.05 30.89
N GLU A 217 5.22 -7.28 30.88
CA GLU A 217 5.25 -5.86 31.26
C GLU A 217 5.70 -5.66 32.72
N LYS A 218 5.16 -6.47 33.65
CA LYS A 218 5.56 -6.43 35.04
C LYS A 218 7.01 -6.85 35.24
N TYR A 219 7.46 -7.87 34.52
CA TYR A 219 8.83 -8.36 34.61
C TYR A 219 9.83 -7.31 34.13
N LEU A 220 9.57 -6.71 32.93
CA LEU A 220 10.43 -5.66 32.39
C LEU A 220 10.42 -4.41 33.26
N GLY A 221 9.27 -4.03 33.82
CA GLY A 221 9.15 -2.90 34.74
C GLY A 221 9.96 -3.08 36.03
N ALA A 222 10.00 -4.30 36.57
CA ALA A 222 10.77 -4.62 37.77
C ALA A 222 12.28 -4.74 37.50
N LYS A 223 12.64 -5.37 36.36
CA LYS A 223 14.05 -5.66 36.01
C LYS A 223 14.77 -4.43 35.44
N PHE A 224 14.08 -3.57 34.70
CA PHE A 224 14.62 -2.39 34.02
C PHE A 224 13.80 -1.13 34.35
N PRO A 225 13.78 -0.67 35.59
CA PRO A 225 12.96 0.47 36.01
C PRO A 225 13.31 1.74 35.22
N GLY A 226 12.29 2.45 34.76
CA GLY A 226 12.43 3.69 33.99
C GLY A 226 12.90 3.53 32.54
N ALA A 227 13.27 2.34 32.11
CA ALA A 227 13.64 2.11 30.72
C ALA A 227 12.41 2.16 29.80
N LYS A 228 12.51 2.90 28.69
CA LYS A 228 11.42 3.00 27.69
C LYS A 228 11.10 1.64 27.09
N ARG A 229 9.86 1.21 27.22
CA ARG A 229 9.31 -0.03 26.63
C ARG A 229 7.97 0.17 25.94
N PHE A 230 7.31 1.31 26.14
CA PHE A 230 5.96 1.62 25.62
C PHE A 230 4.97 0.51 25.96
N SER A 231 4.73 0.35 27.27
CA SER A 231 3.95 -0.72 27.86
C SER A 231 2.57 -0.89 27.22
N LEU A 232 2.18 -2.16 27.04
CA LEU A 232 0.87 -2.58 26.56
C LEU A 232 -0.20 -2.57 27.66
N GLU A 233 0.16 -2.45 28.93
CA GLU A 233 -0.75 -2.60 30.06
C GLU A 233 -2.03 -1.77 29.90
N GLY A 234 -3.15 -2.44 29.99
CA GLY A 234 -4.50 -1.94 29.70
C GLY A 234 -5.02 -2.35 28.30
N GLY A 235 -4.13 -2.64 27.37
CA GLY A 235 -4.46 -3.20 26.01
C GLY A 235 -4.04 -4.66 25.86
N ASP A 236 -3.90 -5.38 26.96
CA ASP A 236 -3.36 -6.76 27.04
C ASP A 236 -4.10 -7.73 26.12
N ALA A 237 -5.39 -7.51 25.86
CA ALA A 237 -6.21 -8.32 24.97
C ALA A 237 -5.73 -8.33 23.50
N MET A 238 -4.82 -7.44 23.10
CA MET A 238 -4.16 -7.50 21.79
C MET A 238 -3.38 -8.82 21.59
N VAL A 239 -2.83 -9.42 22.66
CA VAL A 239 -2.05 -10.67 22.52
C VAL A 239 -2.93 -11.86 22.18
N PRO A 240 -4.01 -12.18 22.91
CA PRO A 240 -4.95 -13.24 22.48
C PRO A 240 -5.60 -12.92 21.11
N MET A 241 -5.91 -11.66 20.80
CA MET A 241 -6.39 -11.23 19.49
C MET A 241 -5.44 -11.66 18.36
N LEU A 242 -4.16 -11.30 18.44
CA LEU A 242 -3.18 -11.64 17.40
C LEU A 242 -2.96 -13.14 17.27
N LYS A 243 -2.86 -13.86 18.39
CA LYS A 243 -2.69 -15.32 18.39
C LYS A 243 -3.89 -16.01 17.72
N GLU A 244 -5.10 -15.60 18.04
CA GLU A 244 -6.30 -16.15 17.41
C GLU A 244 -6.39 -15.80 15.92
N LEU A 245 -6.08 -14.55 15.55
CA LEU A 245 -6.03 -14.10 14.16
C LEU A 245 -5.09 -15.00 13.32
N ILE A 246 -3.87 -15.22 13.80
CA ILE A 246 -2.86 -16.03 13.13
C ILE A 246 -3.29 -17.51 13.08
N ARG A 247 -3.78 -18.05 14.21
CA ARG A 247 -4.25 -19.44 14.31
C ARG A 247 -5.34 -19.72 13.28
N ARG A 248 -6.38 -18.87 13.25
CA ARG A 248 -7.51 -19.00 12.33
C ARG A 248 -7.10 -18.78 10.88
N ALA A 249 -6.21 -17.82 10.61
CA ALA A 249 -5.68 -17.60 9.27
C ALA A 249 -4.95 -18.84 8.74
N GLY A 250 -4.13 -19.48 9.57
CA GLY A 250 -3.47 -20.74 9.22
C GLY A 250 -4.45 -21.89 8.94
N GLU A 251 -5.52 -22.03 9.73
CA GLU A 251 -6.60 -22.99 9.48
C GLU A 251 -7.29 -22.76 8.13
N GLN A 252 -7.39 -21.49 7.71
CA GLN A 252 -7.99 -21.09 6.44
C GLN A 252 -6.98 -21.07 5.27
N GLY A 253 -5.76 -21.60 5.47
CA GLY A 253 -4.78 -21.82 4.41
C GLY A 253 -3.75 -20.69 4.23
N CYS A 254 -3.76 -19.63 5.06
CA CYS A 254 -2.74 -18.61 5.06
C CYS A 254 -1.34 -19.21 5.31
N LYS A 255 -0.35 -18.76 4.58
CA LYS A 255 1.06 -19.21 4.65
C LYS A 255 2.00 -18.18 5.24
N GLU A 256 1.69 -16.91 5.04
CA GLU A 256 2.49 -15.81 5.56
C GLU A 256 1.60 -14.71 6.13
N ALA A 257 2.02 -14.08 7.24
CA ALA A 257 1.42 -12.87 7.76
C ALA A 257 2.49 -11.80 7.98
N VAL A 258 2.25 -10.60 7.45
CA VAL A 258 3.15 -9.46 7.62
C VAL A 258 2.47 -8.44 8.53
N ILE A 259 3.17 -8.11 9.62
CA ILE A 259 2.64 -7.24 10.67
C ILE A 259 3.36 -5.89 10.63
N GLY A 260 2.59 -4.80 10.55
CA GLY A 260 3.06 -3.44 10.75
C GLY A 260 2.48 -2.85 12.02
N MET A 261 3.30 -2.24 12.85
CA MET A 261 2.82 -1.63 14.08
C MET A 261 3.76 -0.54 14.58
N ALA A 262 3.18 0.41 15.34
CA ALA A 262 3.96 1.37 16.11
C ALA A 262 4.67 0.72 17.32
N HIS A 263 5.24 1.55 18.18
CA HIS A 263 6.06 1.10 19.32
C HIS A 263 5.26 0.46 20.48
N ARG A 264 4.01 0.88 20.73
CA ARG A 264 3.22 0.39 21.89
C ARG A 264 2.86 -1.08 21.75
N GLY A 265 3.23 -1.88 22.75
CA GLY A 265 3.00 -3.32 22.77
C GLY A 265 3.95 -4.12 21.85
N ARG A 266 4.88 -3.46 21.13
CA ARG A 266 5.76 -4.14 20.18
C ARG A 266 6.66 -5.18 20.85
N LEU A 267 7.19 -4.89 22.05
CA LEU A 267 7.99 -5.88 22.78
C LEU A 267 7.16 -7.10 23.18
N ASN A 268 5.90 -6.89 23.49
CA ASN A 268 4.95 -7.95 23.80
C ASN A 268 4.69 -8.84 22.56
N VAL A 269 4.50 -8.22 21.39
CA VAL A 269 4.36 -8.96 20.12
C VAL A 269 5.63 -9.74 19.78
N LEU A 270 6.81 -9.15 19.94
CA LEU A 270 8.10 -9.83 19.70
C LEU A 270 8.27 -11.08 20.57
N ILE A 271 7.96 -11.00 21.85
CA ILE A 271 8.19 -12.10 22.81
C ILE A 271 7.05 -13.12 22.78
N ASN A 272 5.78 -12.66 22.91
CA ASN A 272 4.64 -13.55 23.13
C ASN A 272 3.97 -14.05 21.85
N VAL A 273 4.13 -13.35 20.73
CA VAL A 273 3.55 -13.76 19.43
C VAL A 273 4.63 -14.35 18.53
N LEU A 274 5.68 -13.58 18.22
CA LEU A 274 6.76 -14.03 17.32
C LEU A 274 7.79 -14.94 17.99
N GLY A 275 7.80 -15.04 19.32
CA GLY A 275 8.66 -15.96 20.06
C GLY A 275 10.15 -15.60 20.03
N LYS A 276 10.51 -14.31 19.99
CA LYS A 276 11.88 -13.87 20.26
C LYS A 276 12.30 -14.36 21.67
N ARG A 277 13.55 -14.80 21.87
CA ARG A 277 14.01 -15.22 23.19
C ARG A 277 14.00 -14.05 24.17
N ALA A 278 13.54 -14.31 25.38
CA ALA A 278 13.55 -13.29 26.43
C ALA A 278 14.95 -12.76 26.73
N GLN A 279 15.97 -13.65 26.74
CA GLN A 279 17.37 -13.25 26.96
C GLN A 279 17.87 -12.25 25.91
N ASP A 280 17.52 -12.43 24.63
CA ASP A 280 17.93 -11.50 23.56
C ASP A 280 17.38 -10.09 23.79
N LEU A 281 16.12 -10.00 24.25
CA LEU A 281 15.51 -8.73 24.63
C LEU A 281 16.18 -8.13 25.87
N PHE A 282 16.51 -8.94 26.88
CA PHE A 282 17.17 -8.45 28.10
C PHE A 282 18.56 -7.93 27.83
N ASP A 283 19.30 -8.56 26.92
CA ASP A 283 20.62 -8.08 26.49
C ASP A 283 20.54 -6.73 25.77
N GLU A 284 19.48 -6.52 24.94
CA GLU A 284 19.20 -5.20 24.35
C GLU A 284 18.92 -4.12 25.41
N PHE A 285 18.15 -4.45 26.47
CA PHE A 285 17.92 -3.54 27.59
C PHE A 285 19.19 -3.24 28.38
N ALA A 286 20.09 -4.21 28.52
CA ALA A 286 21.36 -4.07 29.20
C ALA A 286 22.43 -3.37 28.34
N GLY A 287 22.08 -2.97 27.11
CA GLY A 287 23.02 -2.33 26.19
C GLY A 287 24.10 -3.27 25.64
N LYS A 288 23.90 -4.57 25.75
CA LYS A 288 24.75 -5.57 25.14
C LYS A 288 24.33 -5.76 23.68
N HIS A 289 25.10 -5.15 22.79
CA HIS A 289 24.95 -5.38 21.36
C HIS A 289 26.04 -6.35 20.91
N GLY A 290 25.68 -7.37 20.15
CA GLY A 290 26.64 -8.13 19.36
C GLY A 290 27.30 -7.20 18.32
N GLU A 291 28.30 -7.67 17.60
CA GLU A 291 28.82 -6.97 16.44
C GLU A 291 27.67 -6.75 15.44
N SER A 292 27.02 -5.59 15.54
CA SER A 292 25.86 -5.25 14.75
C SER A 292 26.30 -4.65 13.42
N TRP A 293 25.62 -5.01 12.37
CA TRP A 293 25.73 -4.35 11.09
C TRP A 293 25.22 -2.91 11.20
N GLY A 294 26.06 -1.95 10.78
CA GLY A 294 25.66 -0.55 10.71
C GLY A 294 25.51 0.15 12.07
N THR A 295 24.66 1.18 12.09
CA THR A 295 24.44 2.02 13.27
C THR A 295 23.44 1.44 14.26
N GLY A 296 22.62 0.48 13.82
CA GLY A 296 21.50 -0.09 14.59
C GLY A 296 20.35 0.89 14.84
N ASP A 297 19.34 0.42 15.58
CA ASP A 297 18.18 1.22 15.98
C ASP A 297 17.71 0.79 17.38
N VAL A 298 16.79 1.54 17.97
CA VAL A 298 16.22 1.24 19.28
C VAL A 298 15.37 -0.04 19.25
N LYS A 299 15.35 -0.80 20.33
CA LYS A 299 14.69 -2.10 20.44
C LYS A 299 13.20 -2.12 20.03
N TYR A 300 12.48 -1.03 20.27
CA TYR A 300 11.06 -0.93 19.91
C TYR A 300 10.80 -0.50 18.45
N HIS A 301 11.85 -0.43 17.62
CA HIS A 301 11.75 -0.30 16.16
C HIS A 301 12.12 -1.59 15.41
N MET A 302 12.76 -2.54 16.11
CA MET A 302 13.29 -3.74 15.48
C MET A 302 12.19 -4.66 14.96
N GLY A 303 12.45 -5.23 13.78
CA GLY A 303 11.65 -6.29 13.18
C GLY A 303 12.09 -7.68 13.65
N PHE A 304 11.28 -8.67 13.31
CA PHE A 304 11.57 -10.07 13.58
C PHE A 304 10.77 -10.98 12.66
N SER A 305 11.29 -12.17 12.39
CA SER A 305 10.58 -13.20 11.62
C SER A 305 10.69 -14.55 12.32
N SER A 306 9.63 -15.34 12.25
CA SER A 306 9.56 -16.70 12.79
C SER A 306 8.39 -17.46 12.19
N ASP A 307 8.34 -18.76 12.38
CA ASP A 307 7.17 -19.55 12.05
C ASP A 307 6.30 -19.79 13.29
N PHE A 308 4.99 -19.81 13.07
CA PHE A 308 3.98 -19.98 14.08
C PHE A 308 3.13 -21.24 13.75
N ALA A 309 3.09 -22.20 14.65
CA ALA A 309 2.32 -23.42 14.46
C ALA A 309 0.83 -23.16 14.62
N THR A 310 0.05 -23.57 13.61
CA THR A 310 -1.41 -23.55 13.64
C THR A 310 -1.96 -24.93 13.31
N PRO A 311 -3.25 -25.21 13.59
CA PRO A 311 -3.86 -26.48 13.17
C PRO A 311 -3.81 -26.72 11.64
N GLY A 312 -3.77 -25.64 10.83
CA GLY A 312 -3.64 -25.70 9.36
C GLY A 312 -2.20 -25.75 8.84
N GLY A 313 -1.20 -25.89 9.72
CA GLY A 313 0.22 -25.87 9.41
C GLY A 313 0.93 -24.60 9.89
N ASN A 314 2.21 -24.48 9.56
CA ASN A 314 2.98 -23.32 9.96
C ASN A 314 2.61 -22.09 9.13
N VAL A 315 2.51 -20.94 9.80
CA VAL A 315 2.37 -19.62 9.19
C VAL A 315 3.66 -18.82 9.44
N HIS A 316 4.31 -18.36 8.39
CA HIS A 316 5.47 -17.50 8.52
C HIS A 316 5.04 -16.09 8.93
N LEU A 317 5.56 -15.60 10.06
CA LEU A 317 5.29 -14.27 10.58
C LEU A 317 6.47 -13.34 10.29
N ALA A 318 6.19 -12.16 9.79
CA ALA A 318 7.17 -11.10 9.61
C ALA A 318 6.67 -9.80 10.24
N LEU A 319 7.35 -9.33 11.29
CA LEU A 319 7.12 -8.00 11.86
C LEU A 319 8.04 -7.01 11.16
N ALA A 320 7.47 -6.04 10.46
CA ALA A 320 8.23 -5.02 9.75
C ALA A 320 9.00 -4.13 10.74
N PHE A 321 10.19 -3.66 10.33
CA PHE A 321 10.87 -2.57 11.01
C PHE A 321 10.03 -1.29 10.94
N ASN A 322 10.11 -0.44 11.95
CA ASN A 322 9.28 0.75 12.05
C ASN A 322 10.09 1.94 12.57
N PRO A 323 10.08 3.10 11.92
CA PRO A 323 10.62 4.33 12.50
C PRO A 323 9.63 4.92 13.52
N SER A 324 10.03 5.98 14.23
CA SER A 324 9.13 6.74 15.10
C SER A 324 8.04 7.54 14.36
N HIS A 325 8.14 7.64 13.04
CA HIS A 325 7.15 8.29 12.18
C HIS A 325 5.92 7.39 12.03
N LEU A 326 4.87 7.72 12.75
CA LEU A 326 3.67 6.88 12.86
C LEU A 326 2.98 6.69 11.51
N GLU A 327 2.41 5.51 11.29
CA GLU A 327 1.58 5.09 10.16
C GLU A 327 2.32 4.84 8.83
N ILE A 328 3.52 5.36 8.64
CA ILE A 328 4.25 5.20 7.37
C ILE A 328 4.66 3.74 7.10
N VAL A 329 4.73 2.90 8.10
CA VAL A 329 5.00 1.45 7.95
C VAL A 329 3.85 0.70 7.27
N ASN A 330 2.62 1.22 7.32
CA ASN A 330 1.45 0.50 6.82
C ASN A 330 1.50 0.26 5.30
N PRO A 331 1.71 1.26 4.43
CA PRO A 331 1.89 0.99 3.00
C PRO A 331 3.16 0.15 2.72
N VAL A 332 4.21 0.23 3.53
CA VAL A 332 5.39 -0.65 3.43
C VAL A 332 5.00 -2.12 3.63
N VAL A 333 4.18 -2.40 4.63
CA VAL A 333 3.65 -3.76 4.90
C VAL A 333 2.83 -4.27 3.71
N ILE A 334 1.93 -3.44 3.20
CA ILE A 334 1.07 -3.81 2.07
C ILE A 334 1.92 -4.08 0.81
N GLY A 335 2.95 -3.28 0.55
CA GLY A 335 3.89 -3.52 -0.53
C GLY A 335 4.67 -4.83 -0.38
N SER A 336 5.14 -5.13 0.83
CA SER A 336 5.78 -6.41 1.15
C SER A 336 4.84 -7.61 0.97
N VAL A 337 3.56 -7.47 1.34
CA VAL A 337 2.53 -8.49 1.11
C VAL A 337 2.32 -8.71 -0.38
N ARG A 338 2.18 -7.64 -1.17
CA ARG A 338 2.00 -7.75 -2.62
C ARG A 338 3.17 -8.48 -3.29
N ALA A 339 4.41 -8.20 -2.94
CA ALA A 339 5.58 -8.90 -3.46
C ALA A 339 5.54 -10.41 -3.14
N ARG A 340 5.08 -10.76 -1.93
CA ARG A 340 4.89 -12.17 -1.52
C ARG A 340 3.78 -12.86 -2.28
N MET A 341 2.66 -12.17 -2.50
CA MET A 341 1.56 -12.66 -3.33
C MET A 341 1.99 -12.93 -4.76
N ASP A 342 2.67 -11.95 -5.38
CA ASP A 342 3.14 -12.06 -6.76
C ASP A 342 4.12 -13.23 -6.92
N ARG A 343 5.03 -13.44 -5.98
CA ARG A 343 5.97 -14.56 -5.99
C ARG A 343 5.29 -15.91 -5.81
N ARG A 344 4.19 -15.97 -5.05
CA ARG A 344 3.39 -17.19 -4.83
C ARG A 344 2.38 -17.44 -5.96
N GLY A 345 2.17 -16.50 -6.87
CA GLY A 345 1.08 -16.55 -7.83
C GLY A 345 -0.31 -16.39 -7.18
N ASP A 346 -0.35 -15.82 -5.97
CA ASP A 346 -1.58 -15.57 -5.23
C ASP A 346 -2.27 -14.30 -5.78
N LYS A 347 -3.37 -14.49 -6.47
CA LYS A 347 -4.07 -13.37 -7.15
C LYS A 347 -5.10 -12.66 -6.27
N ASP A 348 -5.54 -13.31 -5.18
CA ASP A 348 -6.65 -12.83 -4.36
C ASP A 348 -6.28 -12.57 -2.90
N GLY A 349 -5.03 -12.76 -2.52
CA GLY A 349 -4.53 -12.53 -1.17
C GLY A 349 -4.97 -13.60 -0.16
N SER A 350 -5.24 -14.83 -0.61
CA SER A 350 -5.65 -15.92 0.27
C SER A 350 -4.49 -16.51 1.08
N SER A 351 -3.28 -16.49 0.53
CA SER A 351 -2.09 -17.10 1.15
C SER A 351 -1.25 -16.15 1.98
N VAL A 352 -1.44 -14.82 1.83
CA VAL A 352 -0.67 -13.81 2.56
C VAL A 352 -1.59 -12.81 3.24
N LEU A 353 -1.43 -12.62 4.55
CA LEU A 353 -2.28 -11.76 5.36
C LEU A 353 -1.53 -10.49 5.81
N PRO A 354 -1.95 -9.30 5.39
CA PRO A 354 -1.49 -8.04 6.00
C PRO A 354 -2.25 -7.75 7.30
N ILE A 355 -1.49 -7.41 8.34
CA ILE A 355 -2.03 -6.97 9.65
C ILE A 355 -1.38 -5.63 9.99
N THR A 356 -2.18 -4.59 10.21
CA THR A 356 -1.68 -3.29 10.64
C THR A 356 -2.26 -2.91 11.99
N ILE A 357 -1.42 -2.42 12.90
CA ILE A 357 -1.80 -2.05 14.26
C ILE A 357 -1.51 -0.56 14.44
N HIS A 358 -2.57 0.19 14.73
CA HIS A 358 -2.60 1.65 14.77
C HIS A 358 -2.84 2.16 16.19
N GLY A 359 -2.38 3.37 16.49
CA GLY A 359 -2.89 4.15 17.62
C GLY A 359 -4.10 4.98 17.20
N ASP A 360 -5.01 5.27 18.14
CA ASP A 360 -6.25 6.02 17.89
C ASP A 360 -6.03 7.41 17.27
N SER A 361 -5.13 8.18 17.82
CA SER A 361 -4.83 9.52 17.28
C SER A 361 -4.06 9.46 15.96
N ALA A 362 -3.25 8.43 15.75
CA ALA A 362 -2.45 8.28 14.54
C ALA A 362 -3.32 7.88 13.34
N ILE A 363 -4.22 6.92 13.50
CA ILE A 363 -5.12 6.51 12.40
C ILE A 363 -6.03 7.66 11.96
N ALA A 364 -6.49 8.49 12.91
CA ALA A 364 -7.35 9.63 12.61
C ALA A 364 -6.61 10.81 12.00
N GLY A 365 -5.32 11.02 12.37
CA GLY A 365 -4.60 12.26 12.09
C GLY A 365 -3.57 12.18 10.96
N GLN A 366 -3.00 11.01 10.69
CA GLN A 366 -1.93 10.86 9.69
C GLN A 366 -2.52 10.66 8.29
N GLY A 367 -2.25 11.61 7.37
CA GLY A 367 -2.79 11.58 6.00
C GLY A 367 -2.47 10.30 5.21
N VAL A 368 -1.32 9.68 5.47
CA VAL A 368 -0.91 8.41 4.83
C VAL A 368 -1.89 7.27 5.08
N VAL A 369 -2.68 7.35 6.16
CA VAL A 369 -3.74 6.37 6.45
C VAL A 369 -4.85 6.45 5.41
N ALA A 370 -5.35 7.65 5.10
CA ALA A 370 -6.37 7.88 4.07
C ALA A 370 -5.87 7.43 2.68
N GLU A 371 -4.62 7.76 2.35
CA GLU A 371 -3.97 7.32 1.12
C GLU A 371 -3.92 5.79 1.04
N THR A 372 -3.53 5.12 2.12
CA THR A 372 -3.43 3.65 2.18
C THR A 372 -4.80 2.97 2.07
N PHE A 373 -5.84 3.53 2.67
CA PHE A 373 -7.22 3.05 2.47
C PHE A 373 -7.65 3.21 1.00
N ASN A 374 -7.37 4.35 0.38
CA ASN A 374 -7.72 4.59 -1.03
C ASN A 374 -7.03 3.59 -1.98
N MET A 375 -5.83 3.10 -1.64
CA MET A 375 -5.10 2.10 -2.43
C MET A 375 -5.69 0.69 -2.34
N SER A 376 -6.46 0.37 -1.31
CA SER A 376 -6.80 -1.00 -0.88
C SER A 376 -7.47 -1.88 -1.94
N LEU A 377 -8.26 -1.29 -2.84
CA LEU A 377 -8.97 -2.00 -3.93
C LEU A 377 -8.49 -1.61 -5.33
N THR A 378 -7.43 -0.82 -5.42
CA THR A 378 -6.91 -0.42 -6.73
C THR A 378 -6.04 -1.53 -7.34
N ARG A 379 -6.01 -1.61 -8.66
CA ARG A 379 -5.36 -2.68 -9.42
C ARG A 379 -3.88 -2.85 -9.07
N ALA A 380 -3.17 -1.75 -8.89
CA ALA A 380 -1.72 -1.76 -8.61
C ALA A 380 -1.38 -2.22 -7.18
N TYR A 381 -2.28 -2.01 -6.21
CA TYR A 381 -1.96 -2.04 -4.79
C TYR A 381 -2.82 -2.99 -3.96
N GLY A 382 -3.91 -3.52 -4.52
CA GLY A 382 -4.80 -4.43 -3.81
C GLY A 382 -4.10 -5.71 -3.36
N VAL A 383 -4.39 -6.14 -2.11
CA VAL A 383 -3.80 -7.33 -1.46
C VAL A 383 -4.86 -8.27 -0.86
N GLY A 384 -6.09 -8.18 -1.34
CA GLY A 384 -7.19 -8.99 -0.83
C GLY A 384 -7.67 -8.57 0.56
N GLY A 385 -7.53 -7.28 0.90
CA GLY A 385 -7.94 -6.68 2.17
C GLY A 385 -6.91 -6.82 3.30
N THR A 386 -6.94 -5.87 4.22
CA THR A 386 -6.07 -5.77 5.40
C THR A 386 -6.92 -5.87 6.67
N VAL A 387 -6.47 -6.65 7.66
CA VAL A 387 -7.01 -6.57 9.01
C VAL A 387 -6.30 -5.45 9.75
N ARG A 388 -7.05 -4.38 10.04
CA ARG A 388 -6.53 -3.19 10.73
C ARG A 388 -7.00 -3.19 12.18
N ILE A 389 -6.08 -3.14 13.11
CA ILE A 389 -6.33 -3.16 14.55
C ILE A 389 -5.98 -1.78 15.11
N VAL A 390 -6.91 -1.14 15.79
CA VAL A 390 -6.68 0.15 16.44
C VAL A 390 -6.63 -0.06 17.94
N ILE A 391 -5.52 0.27 18.57
CA ILE A 391 -5.38 0.29 20.02
C ILE A 391 -5.82 1.66 20.50
N ASN A 392 -7.11 1.77 20.85
CA ASN A 392 -7.69 3.01 21.36
C ASN A 392 -7.55 3.05 22.89
N ASN A 393 -6.48 3.64 23.36
CA ASN A 393 -6.26 3.84 24.80
C ASN A 393 -6.85 5.15 25.33
N GLN A 394 -7.68 5.83 24.58
CA GLN A 394 -8.49 6.99 24.94
C GLN A 394 -7.69 8.27 25.28
N VAL A 395 -6.39 8.29 24.96
CA VAL A 395 -5.54 9.47 25.18
C VAL A 395 -4.52 9.59 24.06
N GLY A 396 -4.60 10.70 23.32
CA GLY A 396 -3.68 10.99 22.23
C GLY A 396 -2.40 11.65 22.74
N PHE A 397 -1.32 10.89 22.93
CA PHE A 397 -0.07 11.39 23.50
C PHE A 397 -0.31 11.97 24.91
N THR A 398 -0.45 13.29 25.06
CA THR A 398 -0.77 14.01 26.32
C THR A 398 -1.97 14.95 26.17
N THR A 399 -2.73 14.84 25.09
CA THR A 399 -3.86 15.73 24.82
C THR A 399 -4.96 15.58 25.85
N SER A 400 -5.32 16.68 26.52
CA SER A 400 -6.26 16.73 27.64
C SER A 400 -7.73 16.79 27.17
N TYR A 401 -7.99 17.36 26.02
CA TYR A 401 -9.34 17.55 25.46
C TYR A 401 -9.59 16.65 24.27
N GLN A 402 -10.64 15.85 24.32
CA GLN A 402 -10.99 14.96 23.21
C GLN A 402 -11.27 15.72 21.91
N ARG A 403 -11.82 16.94 21.99
CA ARG A 403 -12.09 17.79 20.82
C ARG A 403 -10.84 18.30 20.10
N ASP A 404 -9.67 18.21 20.75
CA ASP A 404 -8.38 18.53 20.14
C ASP A 404 -7.77 17.34 19.40
N LEU A 405 -8.35 16.14 19.54
CA LEU A 405 -7.85 14.92 18.90
C LEU A 405 -8.41 14.74 17.50
N ARG A 406 -9.71 14.97 17.30
CA ARG A 406 -10.42 14.74 16.03
C ARG A 406 -11.80 15.39 16.01
N SER A 407 -12.32 15.57 14.79
CA SER A 407 -13.68 16.10 14.57
C SER A 407 -14.77 15.02 14.56
N THR A 408 -14.39 13.75 14.45
CA THR A 408 -15.30 12.60 14.32
C THR A 408 -15.58 11.95 15.67
N GLU A 409 -16.67 11.20 15.78
CA GLU A 409 -17.03 10.47 16.99
C GLU A 409 -15.98 9.38 17.28
N TYR A 410 -15.67 8.56 16.27
CA TYR A 410 -14.66 7.50 16.36
C TYR A 410 -13.39 7.87 15.61
N CYS A 411 -12.25 7.42 16.10
CA CYS A 411 -10.97 7.55 15.38
C CYS A 411 -10.96 6.72 14.08
N THR A 412 -11.83 5.75 13.97
CA THR A 412 -11.96 4.82 12.86
C THR A 412 -12.90 5.29 11.75
N ASP A 413 -13.54 6.45 11.88
CA ASP A 413 -14.48 6.98 10.87
C ASP A 413 -13.83 7.18 9.49
N ILE A 414 -12.51 7.29 9.41
CA ILE A 414 -11.76 7.32 8.16
C ILE A 414 -11.99 6.06 7.30
N ALA A 415 -12.25 4.90 7.91
CA ALA A 415 -12.51 3.64 7.22
C ALA A 415 -13.82 3.64 6.42
N LYS A 416 -14.76 4.50 6.80
CA LYS A 416 -16.06 4.65 6.10
C LYS A 416 -15.90 5.16 4.67
N ALA A 417 -14.81 5.88 4.36
CA ALA A 417 -14.52 6.38 3.02
C ALA A 417 -14.39 5.25 1.98
N VAL A 418 -13.92 4.07 2.40
CA VAL A 418 -13.79 2.87 1.56
C VAL A 418 -14.81 1.79 1.90
N GLN A 419 -15.82 2.13 2.71
CA GLN A 419 -16.89 1.23 3.14
C GLN A 419 -16.37 -0.01 3.92
N ALA A 420 -15.28 0.12 4.64
CA ALA A 420 -14.79 -0.94 5.51
C ALA A 420 -15.65 -1.01 6.79
N PRO A 421 -16.09 -2.21 7.23
CA PRO A 421 -16.77 -2.34 8.50
C PRO A 421 -15.83 -2.08 9.66
N VAL A 422 -16.37 -1.50 10.73
CA VAL A 422 -15.66 -1.26 11.99
C VAL A 422 -16.31 -2.08 13.10
N LEU A 423 -15.52 -2.89 13.79
CA LEU A 423 -15.93 -3.66 14.95
C LEU A 423 -15.24 -3.07 16.20
N HIS A 424 -16.00 -2.30 16.97
CA HIS A 424 -15.52 -1.76 18.25
C HIS A 424 -15.67 -2.84 19.33
N VAL A 425 -14.70 -2.96 20.22
CA VAL A 425 -14.74 -3.96 21.28
C VAL A 425 -14.08 -3.46 22.56
N ASN A 426 -14.69 -3.79 23.71
CA ASN A 426 -14.14 -3.51 25.03
C ASN A 426 -12.95 -4.43 25.33
N GLY A 427 -11.78 -3.86 25.61
CA GLY A 427 -10.54 -4.58 25.89
C GLY A 427 -10.55 -5.42 27.17
N ASP A 428 -11.49 -5.18 28.10
CA ASP A 428 -11.68 -5.99 29.31
C ASP A 428 -12.49 -7.28 29.09
N ASP A 429 -13.05 -7.46 27.87
CA ASP A 429 -13.81 -8.67 27.49
C ASP A 429 -13.04 -9.45 26.41
N PRO A 430 -12.12 -10.34 26.80
CA PRO A 430 -11.29 -11.08 25.84
C PRO A 430 -12.09 -12.06 24.97
N GLU A 431 -13.23 -12.59 25.41
CA GLU A 431 -14.08 -13.44 24.59
C GLU A 431 -14.74 -12.64 23.47
N ALA A 432 -15.19 -11.42 23.75
CA ALA A 432 -15.69 -10.49 22.73
C ALA A 432 -14.57 -10.06 21.75
N VAL A 433 -13.36 -9.81 22.25
CA VAL A 433 -12.19 -9.48 21.44
C VAL A 433 -11.85 -10.60 20.45
N VAL A 434 -11.88 -11.85 20.90
CA VAL A 434 -11.65 -13.02 20.03
C VAL A 434 -12.76 -13.15 18.99
N LEU A 435 -14.02 -12.96 19.38
CA LEU A 435 -15.16 -13.06 18.47
C LEU A 435 -15.06 -12.04 17.32
N VAL A 436 -14.82 -10.75 17.62
CA VAL A 436 -14.68 -9.74 16.56
C VAL A 436 -13.47 -10.01 15.66
N THR A 437 -12.42 -10.61 16.22
CA THR A 437 -11.23 -11.02 15.45
C THR A 437 -11.57 -12.11 14.43
N GLN A 438 -12.34 -13.11 14.86
CA GLN A 438 -12.81 -14.19 13.98
C GLN A 438 -13.72 -13.64 12.87
N ILE A 439 -14.69 -12.79 13.22
CA ILE A 439 -15.59 -12.15 12.25
C ILE A 439 -14.79 -11.28 11.26
N ALA A 440 -13.84 -10.50 11.75
CA ALA A 440 -13.02 -9.62 10.90
C ALA A 440 -12.19 -10.42 9.87
N LEU A 441 -11.53 -11.48 10.30
CA LEU A 441 -10.76 -12.34 9.38
C LEU A 441 -11.67 -13.01 8.34
N ASP A 442 -12.80 -13.57 8.79
CA ASP A 442 -13.77 -14.21 7.90
C ASP A 442 -14.33 -13.24 6.88
N TYR A 443 -14.65 -12.00 7.30
CA TYR A 443 -15.10 -10.93 6.40
C TYR A 443 -14.02 -10.61 5.35
N ARG A 444 -12.78 -10.36 5.79
CA ARG A 444 -11.65 -10.09 4.90
C ARG A 444 -11.46 -11.22 3.88
N ASN A 445 -11.50 -12.46 4.33
CA ASN A 445 -11.26 -13.61 3.44
C ASN A 445 -12.44 -13.87 2.49
N THR A 446 -13.67 -13.55 2.90
CA THR A 446 -14.87 -13.71 2.08
C THR A 446 -14.97 -12.60 1.01
N PHE A 447 -14.80 -11.35 1.40
CA PHE A 447 -15.05 -10.20 0.53
C PHE A 447 -13.78 -9.54 -0.04
N LYS A 448 -12.60 -9.97 0.42
CA LYS A 448 -11.31 -9.44 -0.03
C LYS A 448 -11.19 -7.91 0.16
N ARG A 449 -11.72 -7.43 1.27
CA ARG A 449 -11.77 -6.01 1.65
C ARG A 449 -11.13 -5.78 3.01
N ASP A 450 -10.75 -4.53 3.26
CA ASP A 450 -10.28 -4.08 4.56
C ASP A 450 -11.38 -4.21 5.60
N VAL A 451 -10.97 -4.50 6.83
CA VAL A 451 -11.83 -4.53 8.02
C VAL A 451 -11.06 -3.91 9.19
N VAL A 452 -11.77 -3.16 10.03
CA VAL A 452 -11.16 -2.49 11.18
C VAL A 452 -11.71 -3.08 12.48
N ILE A 453 -10.81 -3.40 13.41
CA ILE A 453 -11.13 -3.73 14.80
C ILE A 453 -10.63 -2.60 15.67
N GLU A 454 -11.50 -1.94 16.41
CA GLU A 454 -11.11 -0.96 17.41
C GLU A 454 -11.14 -1.60 18.79
N LEU A 455 -9.97 -1.86 19.35
CA LEU A 455 -9.80 -2.34 20.72
C LEU A 455 -9.79 -1.12 21.67
N VAL A 456 -10.94 -0.85 22.28
CA VAL A 456 -11.07 0.23 23.25
C VAL A 456 -10.53 -0.26 24.58
N CYS A 457 -9.49 0.42 25.06
CA CYS A 457 -8.74 0.03 26.24
C CYS A 457 -8.27 1.27 27.01
N TYR A 458 -7.28 1.12 27.86
CA TYR A 458 -6.64 2.23 28.57
C TYR A 458 -5.12 2.06 28.56
N ARG A 459 -4.40 3.09 28.95
CA ARG A 459 -2.94 3.12 29.05
C ARG A 459 -2.56 3.29 30.51
N ARG A 460 -1.94 2.27 31.14
CA ARG A 460 -1.63 2.27 32.57
C ARG A 460 -0.53 3.25 32.95
N HIS A 461 0.49 3.40 32.14
CA HIS A 461 1.60 4.35 32.29
C HIS A 461 1.41 5.58 31.41
N GLY A 462 2.34 6.53 31.44
CA GLY A 462 2.36 7.67 30.52
C GLY A 462 2.58 7.28 29.06
N HIS A 463 2.87 8.26 28.21
CA HIS A 463 3.21 7.98 26.81
C HIS A 463 4.39 6.98 26.73
N ASN A 464 5.35 7.14 27.61
CA ASN A 464 6.40 6.16 27.91
C ASN A 464 6.62 6.13 29.44
N GLU A 465 7.53 5.30 29.93
CA GLU A 465 7.78 5.05 31.35
C GLU A 465 8.45 6.21 32.08
N ALA A 466 8.93 7.23 31.37
CA ALA A 466 9.47 8.46 31.95
C ALA A 466 8.43 9.61 32.05
N ASP A 467 7.21 9.38 31.53
CA ASP A 467 6.12 10.37 31.51
C ASP A 467 5.18 10.16 32.71
N GLU A 468 4.78 11.28 33.41
CA GLU A 468 3.81 11.25 34.48
C GLU A 468 2.42 11.73 33.97
N PRO A 469 1.55 10.79 33.60
CA PRO A 469 0.32 11.14 32.92
C PRO A 469 -0.75 11.80 33.78
N SER A 470 -0.65 11.69 35.10
CA SER A 470 -1.59 12.35 36.01
C SER A 470 -1.46 13.88 36.01
N ALA A 471 -0.35 14.40 35.44
CA ALA A 471 -0.17 15.84 35.24
C ALA A 471 -1.17 16.43 34.22
N THR A 472 -1.61 15.65 33.23
CA THR A 472 -2.53 16.07 32.16
C THR A 472 -3.90 15.40 32.25
N GLN A 473 -4.00 14.16 32.73
CA GLN A 473 -5.25 13.38 32.87
C GLN A 473 -5.45 12.88 34.32
N PRO A 474 -5.62 13.76 35.31
CA PRO A 474 -5.64 13.37 36.75
C PRO A 474 -6.80 12.44 37.08
N LEU A 475 -8.01 12.70 36.58
CA LEU A 475 -9.20 11.89 36.90
C LEU A 475 -9.13 10.51 36.24
N MET A 476 -8.69 10.44 34.98
CA MET A 476 -8.52 9.20 34.28
C MET A 476 -7.52 8.28 35.00
N TYR A 477 -6.37 8.82 35.40
CA TYR A 477 -5.33 8.02 36.08
C TYR A 477 -5.64 7.66 37.52
N GLN A 478 -6.46 8.45 38.23
CA GLN A 478 -7.04 8.01 39.50
C GLN A 478 -7.89 6.75 39.32
N LYS A 479 -8.70 6.70 38.26
CA LYS A 479 -9.52 5.55 37.95
C LYS A 479 -8.69 4.34 37.48
N ILE A 480 -7.72 4.55 36.58
CA ILE A 480 -6.82 3.51 36.10
C ILE A 480 -6.05 2.83 37.24
N LYS A 481 -5.59 3.60 38.25
CA LYS A 481 -4.88 3.05 39.42
C LYS A 481 -5.73 2.05 40.21
N GLN A 482 -7.06 2.25 40.25
CA GLN A 482 -8.00 1.40 40.97
C GLN A 482 -8.57 0.28 40.12
N HIS A 483 -8.47 0.40 38.79
CA HIS A 483 -9.03 -0.56 37.83
C HIS A 483 -8.20 -1.84 37.81
N PRO A 484 -8.82 -3.04 37.99
CA PRO A 484 -8.11 -4.31 37.88
C PRO A 484 -7.60 -4.53 36.43
N THR A 485 -6.58 -5.36 36.28
CA THR A 485 -6.05 -5.68 34.95
C THR A 485 -7.00 -6.57 34.16
N PRO A 486 -7.01 -6.54 32.82
CA PRO A 486 -7.82 -7.43 31.99
C PRO A 486 -7.62 -8.91 32.34
N ARG A 487 -6.37 -9.32 32.61
CA ARG A 487 -6.08 -10.69 33.10
C ARG A 487 -6.79 -11.02 34.40
N LYS A 488 -6.78 -10.08 35.38
CA LYS A 488 -7.43 -10.30 36.69
C LYS A 488 -8.94 -10.38 36.53
N ILE A 489 -9.54 -9.48 35.78
CA ILE A 489 -10.99 -9.49 35.48
C ILE A 489 -11.40 -10.85 34.89
N TYR A 490 -10.69 -11.30 33.86
CA TYR A 490 -11.03 -12.55 33.20
C TYR A 490 -10.76 -13.80 34.06
N ALA A 491 -9.66 -13.84 34.81
CA ALA A 491 -9.40 -14.94 35.73
C ALA A 491 -10.48 -15.06 36.80
N ASP A 492 -10.89 -13.93 37.43
CA ASP A 492 -11.96 -13.90 38.42
C ASP A 492 -13.29 -14.39 37.82
N GLN A 493 -13.62 -13.98 36.58
CA GLN A 493 -14.79 -14.47 35.84
C GLN A 493 -14.76 -15.99 35.65
N LEU A 494 -13.65 -16.53 35.16
CA LEU A 494 -13.51 -17.96 34.91
C LEU A 494 -13.57 -18.80 36.18
N ILE A 495 -13.07 -18.29 37.30
CA ILE A 495 -13.17 -18.90 38.61
C ILE A 495 -14.64 -18.95 39.08
N VAL A 496 -15.37 -17.82 38.93
CA VAL A 496 -16.81 -17.75 39.27
C VAL A 496 -17.65 -18.70 38.41
N GLU A 497 -17.31 -18.81 37.11
CA GLU A 497 -17.95 -19.74 36.19
C GLU A 497 -17.57 -21.21 36.48
N GLY A 498 -16.58 -21.47 37.32
CA GLY A 498 -16.07 -22.84 37.60
C GLY A 498 -15.25 -23.43 36.45
N THR A 499 -14.83 -22.59 35.49
CA THR A 499 -14.02 -23.04 34.34
C THR A 499 -12.59 -23.36 34.74
N ILE A 500 -12.02 -22.60 35.69
CA ILE A 500 -10.66 -22.82 36.24
C ILE A 500 -10.68 -22.73 37.77
N THR A 501 -9.60 -23.19 38.39
CA THR A 501 -9.37 -23.01 39.83
C THR A 501 -8.47 -21.84 40.14
N PRO A 502 -8.50 -21.23 41.33
CA PRO A 502 -7.59 -20.19 41.76
C PRO A 502 -6.11 -20.59 41.70
N GLU A 503 -5.85 -21.89 41.99
CA GLU A 503 -4.50 -22.46 41.94
C GLU A 503 -3.95 -22.46 40.50
N LEU A 504 -4.77 -22.81 39.49
CA LEU A 504 -4.38 -22.80 38.10
C LEU A 504 -4.02 -21.37 37.66
N ALA A 505 -4.86 -20.39 38.01
CA ALA A 505 -4.59 -18.99 37.70
C ALA A 505 -3.25 -18.49 38.29
N THR A 506 -2.89 -18.96 39.48
CA THR A 506 -1.60 -18.65 40.14
C THR A 506 -0.44 -19.38 39.46
N THR A 507 -0.62 -20.65 39.14
CA THR A 507 0.39 -21.47 38.44
C THR A 507 0.79 -20.86 37.11
N LEU A 508 -0.17 -20.43 36.30
CA LEU A 508 0.10 -19.78 34.99
C LEU A 508 1.01 -18.54 35.14
N VAL A 509 0.81 -17.73 36.18
CA VAL A 509 1.66 -16.55 36.45
C VAL A 509 3.08 -16.96 36.81
N ASN A 510 3.23 -17.96 37.70
CA ASN A 510 4.54 -18.42 38.18
C ASN A 510 5.33 -19.10 37.04
N ASP A 511 4.70 -19.99 36.29
CA ASP A 511 5.33 -20.70 35.16
C ASP A 511 5.84 -19.73 34.09
N TYR A 512 5.06 -18.70 33.78
CA TYR A 512 5.45 -17.66 32.84
C TYR A 512 6.68 -16.88 33.35
N ARG A 513 6.64 -16.45 34.61
CA ARG A 513 7.75 -15.75 35.25
C ARG A 513 9.01 -16.61 35.28
N ASP A 514 8.91 -17.86 35.70
CA ASP A 514 10.04 -18.79 35.76
C ASP A 514 10.70 -19.00 34.39
N THR A 515 9.88 -19.01 33.32
CA THR A 515 10.38 -19.08 31.94
C THR A 515 11.14 -17.82 31.54
N LEU A 516 10.65 -16.64 31.91
CA LEU A 516 11.38 -15.36 31.72
C LEU A 516 12.69 -15.33 32.51
N ASP A 517 12.69 -15.80 33.77
CA ASP A 517 13.88 -15.84 34.62
C ASP A 517 15.00 -16.74 34.02
N ARG A 518 14.62 -17.80 33.29
CA ARG A 518 15.57 -18.63 32.54
C ARG A 518 16.01 -18.01 31.18
N GLY A 519 15.42 -16.89 30.79
CA GLY A 519 15.72 -16.22 29.51
C GLY A 519 15.25 -16.99 28.29
N GLU A 520 14.32 -17.92 28.43
CA GLU A 520 13.82 -18.82 27.39
C GLU A 520 12.75 -18.17 26.49
N ARG A 521 12.34 -18.91 25.45
CA ARG A 521 11.18 -18.56 24.64
C ARG A 521 9.89 -18.90 25.39
N VAL A 522 8.96 -17.98 25.40
CA VAL A 522 7.67 -18.16 26.09
C VAL A 522 6.53 -18.55 25.14
N SER A 523 6.64 -18.26 23.84
CA SER A 523 5.63 -18.65 22.84
C SER A 523 5.70 -20.15 22.57
N LYS A 524 4.63 -20.86 22.90
CA LYS A 524 4.48 -22.31 22.68
C LYS A 524 4.29 -22.64 21.18
N GLU A 525 3.75 -21.72 20.43
CA GLU A 525 3.44 -21.83 19.01
C GLU A 525 4.66 -21.57 18.11
N TRP A 526 5.71 -20.96 18.63
CA TRP A 526 6.92 -20.66 17.88
C TRP A 526 7.54 -21.93 17.28
N ARG A 527 7.99 -21.82 16.04
CA ARG A 527 8.79 -22.84 15.35
C ARG A 527 10.03 -22.18 14.76
N PRO A 528 11.15 -22.95 14.60
CA PRO A 528 12.27 -22.49 13.80
C PRO A 528 11.76 -22.15 12.40
N MET A 529 12.29 -21.06 11.87
CA MET A 529 11.95 -20.62 10.53
C MET A 529 12.41 -21.67 9.51
N GLU A 530 11.48 -22.19 8.72
CA GLU A 530 11.79 -23.03 7.58
C GLU A 530 12.37 -22.17 6.45
N LEU A 531 12.95 -22.81 5.42
CA LEU A 531 13.59 -22.12 4.29
C LEU A 531 12.73 -20.97 3.76
N HIS A 532 13.34 -19.78 3.71
CA HIS A 532 12.68 -18.54 3.32
C HIS A 532 12.19 -18.58 1.89
N SER A 533 11.14 -17.85 1.65
CA SER A 533 10.65 -17.58 0.30
C SER A 533 11.64 -16.77 -0.56
N VAL A 534 12.65 -16.12 0.04
CA VAL A 534 13.67 -15.31 -0.67
C VAL A 534 15.03 -15.50 -0.02
N ASP A 535 16.01 -15.90 -0.83
CA ASP A 535 17.41 -15.95 -0.45
C ASP A 535 18.09 -14.61 -0.75
N TRP A 536 18.53 -13.91 0.30
CA TRP A 536 19.28 -12.66 0.18
C TRP A 536 20.79 -12.87 0.09
N THR A 537 21.28 -14.09 0.32
CA THR A 537 22.72 -14.39 0.33
C THR A 537 23.44 -13.94 -0.94
N PRO A 538 22.87 -14.09 -2.16
CA PRO A 538 23.51 -13.62 -3.38
C PRO A 538 23.76 -12.11 -3.45
N TYR A 539 23.07 -11.32 -2.62
CA TYR A 539 23.12 -9.86 -2.65
C TYR A 539 23.99 -9.25 -1.54
N LEU A 540 24.60 -10.10 -0.69
CA LEU A 540 25.40 -9.65 0.45
C LEU A 540 26.88 -9.47 0.08
N GLY A 541 27.55 -8.49 0.69
CA GLY A 541 28.99 -8.34 0.64
C GLY A 541 29.56 -7.77 -0.67
N HIS A 542 28.73 -7.19 -1.53
CA HIS A 542 29.16 -6.59 -2.79
C HIS A 542 29.46 -5.10 -2.66
N ASP A 543 30.56 -4.68 -3.31
CA ASP A 543 30.92 -3.27 -3.46
C ASP A 543 30.26 -2.66 -4.70
N TRP A 544 30.05 -1.34 -4.69
CA TRP A 544 29.45 -0.62 -5.81
C TRP A 544 30.31 -0.65 -7.09
N ALA A 545 31.63 -0.78 -6.95
CA ALA A 545 32.60 -0.85 -8.05
C ALA A 545 32.75 -2.27 -8.63
N MET A 546 31.97 -3.26 -8.15
CA MET A 546 32.07 -4.63 -8.66
C MET A 546 31.88 -4.69 -10.18
N PRO A 547 32.69 -5.51 -10.89
CA PRO A 547 32.53 -5.71 -12.33
C PRO A 547 31.22 -6.46 -12.63
N TYR A 548 30.62 -6.16 -13.76
CA TYR A 548 29.44 -6.85 -14.27
C TYR A 548 29.44 -6.81 -15.80
N ASP A 549 28.80 -7.81 -16.42
CA ASP A 549 28.62 -7.85 -17.86
C ASP A 549 27.28 -7.23 -18.26
N SER A 550 27.33 -6.11 -18.98
CA SER A 550 26.16 -5.38 -19.50
C SER A 550 25.89 -5.66 -20.99
N THR A 551 26.68 -6.51 -21.63
CA THR A 551 26.56 -6.75 -23.07
C THR A 551 25.27 -7.51 -23.43
N VAL A 552 24.78 -7.27 -24.62
CA VAL A 552 23.65 -7.98 -25.23
C VAL A 552 24.01 -8.26 -26.69
N PRO A 553 23.95 -9.51 -27.17
CA PRO A 553 24.24 -9.80 -28.57
C PRO A 553 23.37 -8.94 -29.51
N MET A 554 23.99 -8.32 -30.51
CA MET A 554 23.34 -7.37 -31.42
C MET A 554 22.08 -7.96 -32.08
N ASP A 555 22.15 -9.21 -32.60
CA ASP A 555 21.01 -9.84 -33.23
C ASP A 555 19.85 -10.08 -32.26
N HIS A 556 20.19 -10.38 -31.01
CA HIS A 556 19.18 -10.54 -29.96
C HIS A 556 18.55 -9.20 -29.59
N LEU A 557 19.35 -8.13 -29.47
CA LEU A 557 18.86 -6.78 -29.19
C LEU A 557 17.91 -6.28 -30.29
N LYS A 558 18.26 -6.53 -31.56
CA LYS A 558 17.39 -6.21 -32.71
C LYS A 558 16.10 -7.00 -32.69
N SER A 559 16.16 -8.31 -32.42
CA SER A 559 14.98 -9.18 -32.32
C SER A 559 14.03 -8.71 -31.24
N LEU A 560 14.54 -8.33 -30.06
CA LEU A 560 13.72 -7.75 -28.97
C LEU A 560 13.14 -6.40 -29.40
N GLY A 561 13.94 -5.54 -30.01
CA GLY A 561 13.50 -4.24 -30.53
C GLY A 561 12.37 -4.34 -31.53
N GLU A 562 12.43 -5.34 -32.42
CA GLU A 562 11.35 -5.64 -33.38
C GLU A 562 10.08 -6.08 -32.64
N ARG A 563 10.18 -7.02 -31.69
CA ARG A 563 9.05 -7.54 -30.91
C ARG A 563 8.32 -6.45 -30.12
N ILE A 564 9.04 -5.60 -29.39
CA ILE A 564 8.42 -4.51 -28.61
C ILE A 564 7.83 -3.39 -29.46
N SER A 565 8.17 -3.37 -30.76
CA SER A 565 7.63 -2.42 -31.74
C SER A 565 6.40 -2.95 -32.48
N GLN A 566 6.00 -4.20 -32.21
CA GLN A 566 4.83 -4.85 -32.81
C GLN A 566 3.62 -4.74 -31.88
N TYR A 567 2.44 -4.68 -32.48
CA TYR A 567 1.15 -4.72 -31.82
C TYR A 567 0.11 -5.41 -32.72
N PRO A 568 -1.01 -5.92 -32.18
CA PRO A 568 -2.01 -6.61 -32.97
C PRO A 568 -2.56 -5.73 -34.11
N ALA A 569 -2.73 -6.30 -35.31
CA ALA A 569 -3.24 -5.58 -36.47
C ALA A 569 -4.67 -5.02 -36.26
N THR A 570 -5.39 -5.52 -35.29
CA THR A 570 -6.71 -5.02 -34.87
C THR A 570 -6.65 -3.73 -34.03
N HIS A 571 -5.46 -3.35 -33.52
CA HIS A 571 -5.28 -2.14 -32.73
C HIS A 571 -5.03 -0.94 -33.64
N VAL A 572 -5.94 0.02 -33.59
CA VAL A 572 -5.79 1.32 -34.25
C VAL A 572 -5.20 2.30 -33.24
N LEU A 573 -3.98 2.75 -33.49
CA LEU A 573 -3.29 3.67 -32.60
C LEU A 573 -3.62 5.13 -32.94
N GLN A 574 -3.49 6.02 -31.95
CA GLN A 574 -3.48 7.45 -32.18
C GLN A 574 -2.26 7.81 -33.05
N ARG A 575 -2.44 8.69 -34.03
CA ARG A 575 -1.46 9.01 -35.07
C ARG A 575 -0.04 9.34 -34.57
N GLN A 576 0.08 10.07 -33.45
CA GLN A 576 1.41 10.39 -32.91
C GLN A 576 2.08 9.17 -32.27
N VAL A 577 1.29 8.31 -31.62
CA VAL A 577 1.77 7.05 -31.03
C VAL A 577 2.19 6.08 -32.14
N GLU A 578 1.39 5.98 -33.20
CA GLU A 578 1.73 5.19 -34.39
C GLU A 578 3.08 5.62 -34.99
N LYS A 579 3.30 6.94 -35.12
CA LYS A 579 4.56 7.50 -35.60
C LYS A 579 5.75 7.13 -34.68
N ILE A 580 5.57 7.17 -33.35
CA ILE A 580 6.61 6.73 -32.40
C ILE A 580 6.96 5.26 -32.63
N TYR A 581 5.97 4.40 -32.86
CA TYR A 581 6.19 2.97 -33.09
C TYR A 581 6.83 2.68 -34.47
N GLU A 582 6.52 3.47 -35.50
CA GLU A 582 7.25 3.44 -36.78
C GLU A 582 8.73 3.79 -36.57
N ASP A 583 9.00 4.87 -35.83
CA ASP A 583 10.36 5.28 -35.53
C ASP A 583 11.13 4.23 -34.71
N ARG A 584 10.48 3.55 -33.78
CA ARG A 584 11.06 2.43 -33.01
C ARG A 584 11.44 1.25 -33.90
N ARG A 585 10.66 0.93 -34.91
CA ARG A 585 11.01 -0.12 -35.90
C ARG A 585 12.29 0.25 -36.66
N LEU A 586 12.41 1.51 -37.08
CA LEU A 586 13.63 2.00 -37.73
C LEU A 586 14.85 1.98 -36.79
N MET A 587 14.66 2.32 -35.51
CA MET A 587 15.69 2.23 -34.49
C MET A 587 16.13 0.78 -34.27
N ALA A 588 15.18 -0.16 -34.19
CA ALA A 588 15.46 -1.60 -34.03
C ALA A 588 16.23 -2.17 -35.22
N ALA A 589 15.93 -1.71 -36.44
CA ALA A 589 16.66 -2.08 -37.66
C ALA A 589 18.08 -1.48 -37.74
N GLY A 590 18.35 -0.41 -36.94
CA GLY A 590 19.61 0.37 -37.02
C GLY A 590 19.59 1.43 -38.12
N GLU A 591 18.45 1.73 -38.69
CA GLU A 591 18.26 2.74 -39.74
C GLU A 591 18.05 4.15 -39.15
N LYS A 592 17.74 4.23 -37.88
CA LYS A 592 17.61 5.47 -37.11
C LYS A 592 18.36 5.32 -35.79
N LEU A 593 18.97 6.43 -35.33
CA LEU A 593 19.60 6.46 -34.00
C LEU A 593 18.54 6.29 -32.91
N VAL A 594 18.92 5.58 -31.86
CA VAL A 594 18.07 5.25 -30.72
C VAL A 594 17.81 6.49 -29.89
N ASP A 595 16.54 6.74 -29.58
CA ASP A 595 16.09 7.76 -28.64
C ASP A 595 15.98 7.23 -27.20
N TRP A 596 15.70 8.10 -26.27
CA TRP A 596 15.58 7.76 -24.86
C TRP A 596 14.45 6.77 -24.57
N GLY A 597 13.26 7.01 -25.11
CA GLY A 597 12.08 6.16 -24.83
C GLY A 597 12.24 4.75 -25.37
N PHE A 598 12.89 4.58 -26.52
CA PHE A 598 13.19 3.26 -27.06
C PHE A 598 14.29 2.55 -26.27
N ALA A 599 15.38 3.24 -25.90
CA ALA A 599 16.45 2.67 -25.08
C ALA A 599 15.95 2.18 -23.72
N GLU A 600 15.11 2.97 -23.06
CA GLU A 600 14.45 2.60 -21.80
C GLU A 600 13.60 1.33 -21.98
N THR A 601 12.76 1.28 -23.02
CA THR A 601 11.91 0.12 -23.33
C THR A 601 12.73 -1.13 -23.69
N LEU A 602 13.84 -0.98 -24.41
CA LEU A 602 14.78 -2.06 -24.72
C LEU A 602 15.46 -2.60 -23.46
N ALA A 603 15.83 -1.74 -22.52
CA ALA A 603 16.39 -2.18 -21.24
C ALA A 603 15.41 -3.12 -20.52
N TYR A 604 14.14 -2.72 -20.44
CA TYR A 604 13.09 -3.57 -19.84
C TYR A 604 12.92 -4.88 -20.62
N ALA A 605 12.86 -4.83 -21.94
CA ALA A 605 12.73 -6.03 -22.78
C ALA A 605 13.84 -7.05 -22.51
N THR A 606 15.12 -6.60 -22.44
CA THR A 606 16.25 -7.49 -22.16
C THR A 606 16.22 -8.11 -20.77
N LEU A 607 15.64 -7.45 -19.79
CA LEU A 607 15.51 -7.96 -18.41
C LEU A 607 14.36 -8.96 -18.30
N VAL A 608 13.20 -8.61 -18.86
CA VAL A 608 12.01 -9.46 -18.87
C VAL A 608 12.25 -10.74 -19.66
N ASP A 609 12.93 -10.66 -20.81
CA ASP A 609 13.34 -11.81 -21.63
C ASP A 609 14.20 -12.81 -20.84
N LYS A 610 15.02 -12.33 -19.89
CA LYS A 610 15.83 -13.18 -18.99
C LYS A 610 15.07 -13.64 -17.74
N GLY A 611 13.78 -13.43 -17.66
CA GLY A 611 12.92 -13.86 -16.56
C GLY A 611 12.84 -12.89 -15.37
N ALA A 612 13.45 -11.69 -15.45
CA ALA A 612 13.33 -10.72 -14.38
C ALA A 612 11.92 -10.13 -14.32
N ARG A 613 11.35 -10.04 -13.11
CA ARG A 613 10.11 -9.28 -12.88
C ARG A 613 10.41 -7.79 -12.93
N ILE A 614 9.57 -7.04 -13.63
CA ILE A 614 9.59 -5.57 -13.59
C ILE A 614 8.25 -5.07 -13.08
N ARG A 615 8.30 -4.29 -12.01
CA ARG A 615 7.17 -3.54 -11.49
C ARG A 615 7.46 -2.04 -11.61
N PHE A 616 6.61 -1.35 -12.35
CA PHE A 616 6.73 0.08 -12.61
C PHE A 616 5.46 0.80 -12.17
N THR A 617 5.57 1.79 -11.29
CA THR A 617 4.44 2.60 -10.86
C THR A 617 4.80 4.09 -10.83
N GLY A 618 3.80 4.94 -10.97
CA GLY A 618 3.90 6.38 -10.93
C GLY A 618 2.71 7.00 -11.67
N GLU A 619 2.51 8.28 -11.50
CA GLU A 619 1.47 9.01 -12.21
C GLU A 619 1.80 9.08 -13.71
N ASP A 620 0.82 8.80 -14.58
CA ASP A 620 0.99 8.77 -16.03
C ASP A 620 2.09 7.82 -16.56
N SER A 621 2.51 6.80 -15.80
CA SER A 621 3.65 5.94 -16.13
C SER A 621 3.45 5.16 -17.42
N GLY A 622 2.23 4.67 -17.69
CA GLY A 622 1.93 3.87 -18.87
C GLY A 622 2.20 4.60 -20.18
N ARG A 623 1.90 5.89 -20.22
CA ARG A 623 2.20 6.80 -21.34
C ARG A 623 3.58 7.45 -21.21
N GLY A 624 4.01 7.74 -20.00
CA GLY A 624 5.07 8.66 -19.63
C GLY A 624 4.57 10.11 -19.58
N THR A 625 4.89 10.85 -18.50
CA THR A 625 4.46 12.25 -18.30
C THR A 625 4.76 13.14 -19.53
N PHE A 626 5.88 12.91 -20.19
CA PHE A 626 6.33 13.68 -21.36
C PHE A 626 5.99 13.02 -22.69
N PHE A 627 5.01 12.12 -22.74
CA PHE A 627 4.55 11.46 -23.98
C PHE A 627 5.67 10.68 -24.69
N HIS A 628 6.53 9.98 -23.96
CA HIS A 628 7.74 9.33 -24.48
C HIS A 628 7.72 7.80 -24.38
N ARG A 629 7.04 7.24 -23.38
CA ARG A 629 7.13 5.80 -23.07
C ARG A 629 6.15 4.97 -23.88
N HIS A 630 4.87 5.25 -23.81
CA HIS A 630 3.79 4.48 -24.46
C HIS A 630 3.98 2.98 -24.29
N ALA A 631 4.22 2.52 -23.06
CA ALA A 631 4.32 1.10 -22.74
C ALA A 631 2.96 0.41 -22.82
N VAL A 632 1.87 1.14 -22.59
CA VAL A 632 0.49 0.69 -22.75
C VAL A 632 -0.11 1.38 -23.96
N LEU A 633 -0.52 0.59 -24.95
CA LEU A 633 -1.17 1.05 -26.18
C LEU A 633 -2.68 0.97 -26.04
N HIS A 634 -3.36 2.04 -26.44
CA HIS A 634 -4.82 2.17 -26.37
C HIS A 634 -5.42 2.12 -27.76
N ASN A 635 -6.30 1.16 -27.99
CA ASN A 635 -7.02 1.01 -29.23
C ASN A 635 -8.08 2.12 -29.39
N GLN A 636 -8.01 2.86 -30.49
CA GLN A 636 -8.91 3.99 -30.74
C GLN A 636 -10.33 3.55 -31.13
N THR A 637 -10.56 2.26 -31.38
CA THR A 637 -11.87 1.74 -31.80
C THR A 637 -12.73 1.22 -30.63
N ASP A 638 -12.11 0.60 -29.61
CA ASP A 638 -12.82 -0.08 -28.53
C ASP A 638 -12.22 0.18 -27.15
N ALA A 639 -11.20 1.06 -27.05
CA ALA A 639 -10.45 1.40 -25.84
C ALA A 639 -9.75 0.20 -25.17
N SER A 640 -9.64 -0.95 -25.83
CA SER A 640 -8.81 -2.06 -25.33
C SER A 640 -7.34 -1.66 -25.26
N THR A 641 -6.59 -2.32 -24.39
CA THR A 641 -5.17 -2.01 -24.17
C THR A 641 -4.28 -3.18 -24.55
N TYR A 642 -3.09 -2.86 -25.04
CA TYR A 642 -2.04 -3.84 -25.34
C TYR A 642 -0.69 -3.33 -24.80
N THR A 643 0.05 -4.22 -24.14
CA THR A 643 1.38 -3.92 -23.60
C THR A 643 2.41 -4.82 -24.27
N PRO A 644 3.21 -4.33 -25.21
CA PRO A 644 4.18 -5.16 -25.96
C PRO A 644 5.15 -5.91 -25.05
N LEU A 645 5.63 -5.28 -23.98
CA LEU A 645 6.54 -5.88 -22.99
C LEU A 645 5.94 -7.08 -22.20
N CYS A 646 4.63 -7.26 -22.22
CA CYS A 646 3.97 -8.44 -21.65
C CYS A 646 3.87 -9.61 -22.66
N ASN A 647 4.33 -9.42 -23.91
CA ASN A 647 4.07 -10.33 -25.01
C ASN A 647 5.33 -10.60 -25.84
N LEU A 648 6.48 -10.75 -25.20
CA LEU A 648 7.73 -11.11 -25.88
C LEU A 648 7.75 -12.61 -26.22
N HIS A 649 7.49 -13.46 -25.23
CA HIS A 649 7.36 -14.91 -25.34
C HIS A 649 6.75 -15.49 -24.07
N ASP A 650 6.33 -16.75 -24.11
CA ASP A 650 5.58 -17.39 -23.02
C ASP A 650 6.38 -17.61 -21.72
N GLU A 651 7.70 -17.70 -21.79
CA GLU A 651 8.59 -17.97 -20.66
C GLU A 651 9.23 -16.69 -20.08
N GLN A 652 8.84 -15.51 -20.54
CA GLN A 652 9.37 -14.24 -20.05
C GLN A 652 9.02 -13.96 -18.58
N GLY A 653 9.81 -13.09 -17.95
CA GLY A 653 9.47 -12.51 -16.64
C GLY A 653 8.23 -11.60 -16.73
N PRO A 654 7.49 -11.43 -15.64
CA PRO A 654 6.34 -10.51 -15.60
C PRO A 654 6.76 -9.05 -15.79
N PHE A 655 6.04 -8.33 -16.65
CA PHE A 655 6.14 -6.89 -16.77
C PHE A 655 4.83 -6.25 -16.31
N GLU A 656 4.90 -5.41 -15.29
CA GLU A 656 3.75 -4.73 -14.71
C GLU A 656 4.00 -3.23 -14.72
N ILE A 657 3.11 -2.47 -15.34
CA ILE A 657 3.14 -1.01 -15.34
C ILE A 657 1.77 -0.45 -14.98
N TYR A 658 1.74 0.46 -14.02
CA TYR A 658 0.49 1.02 -13.50
C TYR A 658 0.61 2.54 -13.32
N ASP A 659 -0.40 3.25 -13.79
CA ASP A 659 -0.62 4.62 -13.34
C ASP A 659 -1.07 4.56 -11.88
N SER A 660 -0.33 5.24 -11.01
CA SER A 660 -0.58 5.22 -9.58
C SER A 660 -1.79 6.08 -9.19
N VAL A 661 -2.32 5.85 -7.99
CA VAL A 661 -3.17 6.85 -7.34
C VAL A 661 -2.40 8.14 -7.12
N LEU A 662 -3.10 9.28 -7.07
CA LEU A 662 -2.51 10.61 -6.95
C LEU A 662 -2.03 10.87 -5.51
N THR A 663 -0.91 10.27 -5.16
CA THR A 663 -0.15 10.51 -3.93
C THR A 663 1.26 9.94 -4.08
N GLU A 664 2.25 10.62 -3.56
CA GLU A 664 3.63 10.15 -3.54
C GLU A 664 3.94 9.34 -2.28
N ASN A 665 3.38 9.74 -1.14
CA ASN A 665 3.80 9.23 0.18
C ASN A 665 3.49 7.74 0.36
N ALA A 666 2.23 7.35 0.27
CA ALA A 666 1.85 5.94 0.43
C ALA A 666 2.34 5.08 -0.73
N VAL A 667 2.38 5.63 -1.96
CA VAL A 667 2.86 4.92 -3.15
C VAL A 667 4.34 4.60 -3.03
N LEU A 668 5.19 5.56 -2.71
CA LEU A 668 6.64 5.32 -2.55
C LEU A 668 6.93 4.36 -1.39
N ALA A 669 6.19 4.48 -0.28
CA ALA A 669 6.32 3.57 0.85
C ALA A 669 5.92 2.13 0.48
N PHE A 670 4.87 1.97 -0.33
CA PHE A 670 4.46 0.67 -0.86
C PHE A 670 5.57 0.08 -1.75
N GLU A 671 6.10 0.84 -2.70
CA GLU A 671 7.13 0.35 -3.62
C GLU A 671 8.45 0.05 -2.87
N TYR A 672 8.79 0.78 -1.81
CA TYR A 672 9.87 0.40 -0.91
C TYR A 672 9.61 -0.96 -0.25
N GLY A 673 8.40 -1.17 0.27
CA GLY A 673 7.98 -2.44 0.87
C GLY A 673 8.06 -3.60 -0.12
N TYR A 674 7.64 -3.36 -1.36
CA TYR A 674 7.72 -4.32 -2.46
C TYR A 674 9.17 -4.67 -2.80
N ALA A 675 10.00 -3.65 -3.09
CA ALA A 675 11.41 -3.83 -3.46
C ALA A 675 12.26 -4.49 -2.36
N SER A 676 11.95 -4.19 -1.08
CA SER A 676 12.64 -4.83 0.06
C SER A 676 12.21 -6.28 0.31
N ALA A 677 11.17 -6.75 -0.35
CA ALA A 677 10.68 -8.13 -0.28
C ALA A 677 10.94 -8.93 -1.57
N GLU A 678 11.29 -8.26 -2.69
CA GLU A 678 11.55 -8.90 -4.00
C GLU A 678 12.89 -8.42 -4.58
N PRO A 679 14.02 -9.04 -4.19
CA PRO A 679 15.35 -8.60 -4.64
C PRO A 679 15.68 -9.00 -6.09
N ALA A 680 15.02 -10.00 -6.66
CA ALA A 680 15.35 -10.51 -8.00
C ALA A 680 14.79 -9.62 -9.13
N GLY A 681 13.80 -8.78 -8.82
CA GLY A 681 13.13 -7.92 -9.78
C GLY A 681 13.66 -6.49 -9.84
N LEU A 682 13.15 -5.73 -10.79
CA LEU A 682 13.31 -4.27 -10.91
C LEU A 682 12.01 -3.58 -10.47
N THR A 683 12.05 -2.90 -9.35
CA THR A 683 10.94 -2.08 -8.88
C THR A 683 11.25 -0.61 -9.16
N ILE A 684 10.35 0.07 -9.86
CA ILE A 684 10.50 1.47 -10.27
C ILE A 684 9.32 2.30 -9.76
N TRP A 685 9.61 3.41 -9.13
CA TRP A 685 8.66 4.49 -8.91
C TRP A 685 9.10 5.74 -9.68
N GLU A 686 8.20 6.29 -10.51
CA GLU A 686 8.44 7.54 -11.25
C GLU A 686 7.57 8.65 -10.69
N ALA A 687 8.19 9.74 -10.26
CA ALA A 687 7.46 10.96 -9.93
C ALA A 687 6.95 11.62 -11.22
N GLN A 688 5.78 12.27 -11.20
CA GLN A 688 5.30 13.01 -12.36
C GLN A 688 6.28 14.12 -12.74
N PHE A 689 6.71 14.92 -11.76
CA PHE A 689 7.91 15.76 -11.77
C PHE A 689 8.70 15.43 -10.50
N GLY A 690 10.02 15.43 -10.57
CA GLY A 690 10.88 15.19 -9.42
C GLY A 690 10.64 16.17 -8.27
N ASP A 691 10.15 17.36 -8.58
CA ASP A 691 9.72 18.39 -7.60
C ASP A 691 8.70 17.84 -6.58
N PHE A 692 7.81 16.93 -6.99
CA PHE A 692 6.75 16.38 -6.13
C PHE A 692 7.22 15.26 -5.21
N ALA A 693 8.40 14.70 -5.44
CA ALA A 693 8.96 13.66 -4.57
C ALA A 693 9.10 14.09 -3.10
N ASN A 694 9.11 15.39 -2.82
CA ASN A 694 9.12 15.91 -1.45
C ASN A 694 7.85 15.57 -0.66
N GLY A 695 6.73 15.23 -1.32
CA GLY A 695 5.53 14.69 -0.69
C GLY A 695 5.76 13.36 0.01
N ALA A 696 6.81 12.61 -0.40
CA ALA A 696 7.22 11.33 0.19
C ALA A 696 8.57 11.40 0.92
N GLN A 697 9.00 12.59 1.35
CA GLN A 697 10.33 12.79 1.95
C GLN A 697 10.57 11.88 3.16
N VAL A 698 9.55 11.60 3.96
CA VAL A 698 9.67 10.69 5.11
C VAL A 698 10.09 9.27 4.71
N VAL A 699 9.67 8.79 3.55
CA VAL A 699 10.06 7.47 3.03
C VAL A 699 11.53 7.48 2.61
N VAL A 700 11.95 8.56 1.97
CA VAL A 700 13.36 8.73 1.58
C VAL A 700 14.26 8.79 2.81
N ASP A 701 13.92 9.60 3.81
CA ASP A 701 14.73 9.80 5.01
C ASP A 701 14.76 8.57 5.93
N GLN A 702 13.62 7.93 6.14
CA GLN A 702 13.49 6.91 7.16
C GLN A 702 13.72 5.48 6.67
N PHE A 703 13.54 5.23 5.37
CA PHE A 703 13.65 3.89 4.80
C PHE A 703 14.75 3.80 3.74
N LEU A 704 14.67 4.57 2.66
CA LEU A 704 15.58 4.43 1.53
C LEU A 704 17.03 4.76 1.90
N SER A 705 17.25 5.92 2.52
CA SER A 705 18.61 6.38 2.83
C SER A 705 19.26 5.67 4.00
N SER A 706 18.46 5.20 4.97
CA SER A 706 18.96 4.75 6.28
C SER A 706 18.60 3.32 6.66
N GLY A 707 17.71 2.66 5.90
CA GLY A 707 17.17 1.34 6.26
C GLY A 707 18.24 0.24 6.33
N GLU A 708 19.24 0.26 5.43
CA GLU A 708 20.35 -0.68 5.48
C GLU A 708 21.20 -0.50 6.74
N GLN A 709 21.53 0.73 7.11
CA GLN A 709 22.36 1.03 8.28
C GLN A 709 21.67 0.81 9.63
N LYS A 710 20.37 1.12 9.69
CA LYS A 710 19.58 0.94 10.94
C LYS A 710 19.16 -0.50 11.17
N TRP A 711 18.76 -1.20 10.11
CA TRP A 711 18.01 -2.46 10.19
C TRP A 711 18.64 -3.61 9.37
N GLY A 712 19.71 -3.36 8.63
CA GLY A 712 20.26 -4.35 7.69
C GLY A 712 19.33 -4.63 6.50
N ARG A 713 18.37 -3.74 6.20
CA ARG A 713 17.36 -3.95 5.14
C ARG A 713 17.81 -3.31 3.83
N MET A 714 18.26 -4.13 2.91
CA MET A 714 18.60 -3.71 1.56
C MET A 714 17.32 -3.48 0.73
N CYS A 715 17.41 -2.56 -0.23
CA CYS A 715 16.32 -2.24 -1.14
C CYS A 715 16.88 -1.87 -2.52
N GLY A 716 16.39 -2.50 -3.57
CA GLY A 716 16.77 -2.22 -4.96
C GLY A 716 15.86 -1.24 -5.69
N LEU A 717 15.05 -0.46 -4.98
CA LEU A 717 14.10 0.48 -5.59
C LEU A 717 14.81 1.51 -6.45
N THR A 718 14.27 1.74 -7.65
CA THR A 718 14.69 2.80 -8.56
C THR A 718 13.67 3.93 -8.52
N MET A 719 14.13 5.15 -8.28
CA MET A 719 13.33 6.37 -8.36
C MET A 719 13.69 7.15 -9.62
N LEU A 720 12.71 7.34 -10.52
CA LEU A 720 12.86 8.19 -11.70
C LEU A 720 12.28 9.56 -11.40
N LEU A 721 13.12 10.59 -11.39
CA LEU A 721 12.77 11.93 -10.96
C LEU A 721 13.01 12.92 -12.11
N PRO A 722 11.98 13.31 -12.87
CA PRO A 722 12.14 14.31 -13.92
C PRO A 722 12.71 15.61 -13.35
N HIS A 723 13.88 16.01 -13.88
CA HIS A 723 14.68 17.12 -13.41
C HIS A 723 15.30 17.86 -14.59
N GLY A 724 15.26 19.15 -14.59
CA GLY A 724 15.88 19.99 -15.64
C GLY A 724 15.29 21.39 -15.66
N TYR A 725 16.16 22.37 -15.94
CA TYR A 725 15.83 23.79 -15.97
C TYR A 725 15.48 24.20 -17.39
N GLU A 726 14.19 24.34 -17.68
CA GLU A 726 13.64 24.55 -19.02
C GLU A 726 12.60 25.70 -19.05
N GLY A 727 12.66 26.61 -18.08
CA GLY A 727 11.78 27.77 -18.00
C GLY A 727 10.32 27.42 -17.60
N GLN A 728 10.09 26.29 -16.96
CA GLN A 728 8.77 25.83 -16.53
C GLN A 728 8.41 26.26 -15.11
N GLY A 729 9.20 27.14 -14.51
CA GLY A 729 8.95 27.69 -13.18
C GLY A 729 9.51 26.86 -12.02
N PRO A 730 9.28 27.31 -10.78
CA PRO A 730 9.95 26.76 -9.60
C PRO A 730 9.50 25.35 -9.19
N GLU A 731 8.35 24.87 -9.65
CA GLU A 731 7.77 23.59 -9.20
C GLU A 731 7.81 22.49 -10.28
N HIS A 732 8.50 22.77 -11.42
CA HIS A 732 8.62 21.84 -12.55
C HIS A 732 10.07 21.80 -13.09
N SER A 733 11.05 22.05 -12.22
CA SER A 733 12.46 22.18 -12.61
C SER A 733 13.39 21.30 -11.78
N SER A 734 13.17 21.17 -10.47
CA SER A 734 14.13 20.57 -9.55
C SER A 734 13.56 19.44 -8.72
N ALA A 735 14.12 18.25 -8.89
CA ALA A 735 13.92 17.12 -7.97
C ALA A 735 14.66 17.29 -6.63
N ARG A 736 15.29 18.45 -6.40
CA ARG A 736 16.10 18.70 -5.20
C ARG A 736 17.28 17.72 -5.06
N LEU A 737 18.07 17.63 -6.11
CA LEU A 737 19.27 16.78 -6.20
C LEU A 737 20.17 16.89 -4.95
N GLU A 738 20.38 18.11 -4.45
CA GLU A 738 21.18 18.39 -3.26
C GLU A 738 20.71 17.66 -2.00
N ARG A 739 19.42 17.41 -1.86
CA ARG A 739 18.87 16.68 -0.70
C ARG A 739 19.25 15.22 -0.72
N TYR A 740 19.21 14.58 -1.89
CA TYR A 740 19.65 13.19 -2.05
C TYR A 740 21.16 13.06 -1.80
N LEU A 741 21.95 13.95 -2.39
CA LEU A 741 23.41 13.94 -2.19
C LEU A 741 23.79 14.19 -0.72
N GLN A 742 23.06 15.03 0.01
CA GLN A 742 23.30 15.28 1.43
C GLN A 742 23.06 14.03 2.29
N MET A 743 22.16 13.13 1.90
CA MET A 743 21.87 11.88 2.61
C MET A 743 22.81 10.73 2.22
N CYS A 744 23.69 10.94 1.24
CA CYS A 744 24.62 9.93 0.76
C CYS A 744 25.79 9.72 1.72
N ALA A 745 25.95 8.49 2.20
CA ALA A 745 27.08 8.04 3.00
C ALA A 745 27.21 6.51 2.93
N GLN A 746 28.41 5.99 3.11
CA GLN A 746 28.64 4.53 3.23
C GLN A 746 28.11 3.73 2.02
N HIS A 747 28.06 4.34 0.86
CA HIS A 747 27.51 3.78 -0.39
C HIS A 747 26.05 3.30 -0.26
N ASN A 748 25.25 3.98 0.55
CA ASN A 748 23.86 3.62 0.88
C ASN A 748 22.89 3.69 -0.29
N MET A 749 23.18 4.49 -1.32
CA MET A 749 22.39 4.62 -2.54
C MET A 749 23.27 5.05 -3.72
N GLN A 750 22.67 5.08 -4.92
CA GLN A 750 23.30 5.58 -6.13
C GLN A 750 22.52 6.81 -6.61
N VAL A 751 23.20 7.88 -6.99
CA VAL A 751 22.60 9.10 -7.56
C VAL A 751 23.18 9.33 -8.95
N CYS A 752 22.36 9.19 -9.97
CA CYS A 752 22.73 9.24 -11.38
C CYS A 752 21.99 10.33 -12.15
N VAL A 753 22.69 10.93 -13.10
CA VAL A 753 22.16 11.94 -14.03
C VAL A 753 22.53 11.51 -15.47
N PRO A 754 21.87 10.48 -16.03
CA PRO A 754 22.24 9.95 -17.34
C PRO A 754 21.94 10.98 -18.43
N SER A 755 22.83 11.11 -19.41
CA SER A 755 22.74 12.12 -20.46
C SER A 755 22.48 11.56 -21.87
N THR A 756 22.55 10.23 -22.07
CA THR A 756 22.29 9.60 -23.36
C THR A 756 21.38 8.38 -23.26
N PRO A 757 20.74 7.95 -24.38
CA PRO A 757 19.97 6.71 -24.43
C PRO A 757 20.75 5.47 -24.02
N ALA A 758 22.02 5.32 -24.41
CA ALA A 758 22.86 4.20 -24.00
C ALA A 758 23.07 4.20 -22.48
N GLN A 759 23.23 5.38 -21.87
CA GLN A 759 23.41 5.51 -20.41
C GLN A 759 22.17 5.04 -19.65
N VAL A 760 20.96 5.44 -20.04
CA VAL A 760 19.74 4.96 -19.35
C VAL A 760 19.56 3.45 -19.56
N PHE A 761 19.83 2.93 -20.75
CA PHE A 761 19.77 1.49 -21.02
C PHE A 761 20.66 0.69 -20.08
N HIS A 762 21.93 1.04 -20.00
CA HIS A 762 22.89 0.33 -19.15
C HIS A 762 22.64 0.56 -17.66
N MET A 763 22.23 1.75 -17.26
CA MET A 763 21.92 2.08 -15.86
C MET A 763 20.80 1.22 -15.31
N LEU A 764 19.68 1.10 -16.03
CA LEU A 764 18.54 0.28 -15.62
C LEU A 764 18.89 -1.21 -15.57
N ARG A 765 19.61 -1.70 -16.56
CA ARG A 765 20.11 -3.07 -16.58
C ARG A 765 21.06 -3.36 -15.43
N ARG A 766 21.99 -2.44 -15.16
CA ARG A 766 22.96 -2.54 -14.06
C ARG A 766 22.28 -2.80 -12.71
N GLN A 767 21.11 -2.19 -12.47
CA GLN A 767 20.37 -2.31 -11.21
C GLN A 767 19.89 -3.75 -10.93
N VAL A 768 19.72 -4.56 -11.97
CA VAL A 768 19.29 -5.97 -11.86
C VAL A 768 20.45 -6.93 -12.04
N VAL A 769 21.27 -6.71 -13.07
CA VAL A 769 22.37 -7.62 -13.47
C VAL A 769 23.42 -7.74 -12.38
N ARG A 770 23.78 -6.63 -11.72
CA ARG A 770 24.65 -6.69 -10.55
C ARG A 770 23.90 -7.28 -9.35
N PRO A 771 24.50 -8.19 -8.59
CA PRO A 771 23.93 -8.70 -7.34
C PRO A 771 24.09 -7.71 -6.18
N MET A 772 23.83 -6.44 -6.41
CA MET A 772 23.86 -5.36 -5.42
C MET A 772 22.49 -4.69 -5.36
N ARG A 773 21.89 -4.64 -4.18
CA ARG A 773 20.53 -4.11 -3.99
C ARG A 773 20.57 -2.88 -3.10
N ARG A 774 20.79 -1.72 -3.71
CA ARG A 774 20.73 -0.39 -3.10
C ARG A 774 19.88 0.54 -3.94
N PRO A 775 19.20 1.52 -3.33
CA PRO A 775 18.35 2.47 -4.04
C PRO A 775 19.12 3.18 -5.17
N LEU A 776 18.45 3.33 -6.31
CA LEU A 776 18.95 4.09 -7.46
C LEU A 776 18.08 5.34 -7.64
N ILE A 777 18.66 6.50 -7.44
CA ILE A 777 18.02 7.80 -7.63
C ILE A 777 18.47 8.38 -8.96
N VAL A 778 17.52 8.59 -9.86
CA VAL A 778 17.81 9.03 -11.24
C VAL A 778 17.18 10.39 -11.50
N MET A 779 18.01 11.37 -11.81
CA MET A 779 17.55 12.64 -12.35
C MET A 779 17.25 12.46 -13.84
N THR A 780 16.02 12.12 -14.17
CA THR A 780 15.60 11.88 -15.56
C THR A 780 15.39 13.18 -16.30
N PRO A 781 15.73 13.23 -17.59
CA PRO A 781 15.59 14.46 -18.38
C PRO A 781 14.14 14.67 -18.84
N LYS A 782 13.87 15.87 -19.32
CA LYS A 782 12.64 16.27 -19.99
C LYS A 782 12.88 16.55 -21.48
N SER A 783 13.57 17.61 -21.83
CA SER A 783 13.85 17.95 -23.25
C SER A 783 14.82 16.98 -23.92
N LEU A 784 15.76 16.36 -23.17
CA LEU A 784 16.66 15.36 -23.75
C LEU A 784 15.96 14.13 -24.29
N LEU A 785 14.74 13.85 -23.86
CA LEU A 785 13.93 12.76 -24.41
C LEU A 785 13.76 12.84 -25.95
N ARG A 786 13.90 14.04 -26.54
CA ARG A 786 13.76 14.34 -27.97
C ARG A 786 14.86 15.22 -28.53
N HIS A 787 15.95 15.41 -27.79
CA HIS A 787 17.02 16.29 -28.22
C HIS A 787 17.82 15.64 -29.35
N PRO A 788 18.09 16.36 -30.47
CA PRO A 788 18.72 15.78 -31.65
C PRO A 788 20.11 15.17 -31.41
N LEU A 789 20.84 15.70 -30.42
CA LEU A 789 22.18 15.22 -30.07
C LEU A 789 22.16 14.17 -28.96
N ALA A 790 21.05 14.02 -28.22
CA ALA A 790 20.88 13.02 -27.17
C ALA A 790 20.33 11.73 -27.78
N VAL A 791 21.11 11.08 -28.60
CA VAL A 791 20.80 9.83 -29.31
C VAL A 791 21.99 8.89 -29.20
N SER A 792 21.76 7.59 -29.39
CA SER A 792 22.81 6.56 -29.35
C SER A 792 22.72 5.61 -30.54
N LYS A 793 23.84 4.97 -30.89
CA LYS A 793 23.86 3.86 -31.82
C LYS A 793 23.46 2.57 -31.12
N LEU A 794 22.95 1.60 -31.84
CA LEU A 794 22.66 0.27 -31.28
C LEU A 794 23.91 -0.42 -30.75
N ASP A 795 25.09 -0.20 -31.36
CA ASP A 795 26.35 -0.76 -30.87
C ASP A 795 26.69 -0.30 -29.45
N GLU A 796 26.39 0.96 -29.12
CA GLU A 796 26.58 1.49 -27.76
C GLU A 796 25.70 0.80 -26.72
N LEU A 797 24.49 0.30 -27.12
CA LEU A 797 23.61 -0.47 -26.26
C LEU A 797 24.05 -1.95 -26.21
N ALA A 798 24.52 -2.52 -27.31
CA ALA A 798 24.92 -3.91 -27.41
C ALA A 798 26.23 -4.22 -26.66
N GLU A 799 27.24 -3.41 -26.88
CA GLU A 799 28.63 -3.66 -26.46
C GLU A 799 29.10 -2.76 -25.29
N GLY A 800 28.33 -1.71 -24.96
CA GLY A 800 28.65 -0.72 -23.93
C GLY A 800 28.39 -1.18 -22.50
N THR A 801 28.66 -0.27 -21.59
CA THR A 801 28.32 -0.36 -20.18
C THR A 801 27.96 1.02 -19.66
N PHE A 802 27.37 1.12 -18.45
CA PHE A 802 27.16 2.41 -17.84
C PHE A 802 28.51 3.07 -17.49
N GLN A 803 28.74 4.24 -18.05
CA GLN A 803 29.94 5.04 -17.78
C GLN A 803 29.61 6.02 -16.66
N ASN A 804 30.34 5.93 -15.52
CA ASN A 804 30.09 6.80 -14.39
C ASN A 804 30.55 8.26 -14.68
N ALA A 805 31.57 8.41 -15.52
CA ALA A 805 32.02 9.68 -16.08
C ALA A 805 32.35 9.51 -17.57
N ILE A 806 32.09 10.52 -18.38
CA ILE A 806 32.36 10.52 -19.82
C ILE A 806 33.25 11.71 -20.15
N GLY A 807 34.41 11.45 -20.72
CA GLY A 807 35.37 12.45 -21.17
C GLY A 807 34.93 13.22 -22.41
N GLU A 808 35.84 14.01 -22.96
CA GLU A 808 35.63 14.78 -24.17
C GLU A 808 35.32 13.86 -25.38
N ILE A 809 34.28 14.19 -26.13
CA ILE A 809 33.84 13.40 -27.29
C ILE A 809 34.29 13.98 -28.65
N ASP A 810 34.61 15.29 -28.72
CA ASP A 810 35.08 15.91 -29.92
C ASP A 810 36.61 15.69 -30.05
N ALA A 811 37.12 15.65 -31.26
CA ALA A 811 38.51 15.43 -31.53
C ALA A 811 39.40 16.69 -31.24
N LEU A 812 39.53 17.02 -29.94
CA LEU A 812 40.40 18.10 -29.51
C LEU A 812 41.82 17.62 -29.33
N ASP A 813 42.82 18.49 -29.55
CA ASP A 813 44.19 18.23 -29.09
C ASP A 813 44.26 18.46 -27.56
N PRO A 814 44.43 17.41 -26.76
CA PRO A 814 44.45 17.54 -25.32
C PRO A 814 45.50 18.57 -24.83
N LYS A 815 46.64 18.71 -25.51
CA LYS A 815 47.70 19.66 -25.16
C LYS A 815 47.29 21.09 -25.38
N GLY A 816 46.33 21.36 -26.28
CA GLY A 816 45.77 22.68 -26.55
C GLY A 816 44.67 23.11 -25.56
N VAL A 817 44.20 22.19 -24.76
CA VAL A 817 43.13 22.48 -23.78
C VAL A 817 43.67 23.31 -22.62
N LYS A 818 43.00 24.42 -22.32
CA LYS A 818 43.34 25.35 -21.22
C LYS A 818 42.37 25.24 -20.05
N ARG A 819 41.12 24.77 -20.29
CA ARG A 819 40.09 24.62 -19.29
C ARG A 819 39.38 23.28 -19.45
N VAL A 820 39.04 22.65 -18.32
CA VAL A 820 38.14 21.50 -18.29
C VAL A 820 36.88 21.90 -17.55
N VAL A 821 35.72 21.69 -18.18
CA VAL A 821 34.40 21.97 -17.62
C VAL A 821 33.75 20.66 -17.28
N PHE A 822 33.50 20.44 -15.98
CA PHE A 822 32.66 19.34 -15.50
C PHE A 822 31.21 19.77 -15.47
N CYS A 823 30.29 18.89 -15.82
CA CYS A 823 28.86 19.12 -15.76
C CYS A 823 28.08 17.80 -15.66
N SER A 824 26.77 17.88 -15.41
CA SER A 824 25.86 16.74 -15.44
C SER A 824 24.55 17.11 -16.15
N GLY A 825 23.95 16.14 -16.84
CA GLY A 825 22.64 16.28 -17.47
C GLY A 825 22.59 17.24 -18.66
N LYS A 826 21.47 17.94 -18.82
CA LYS A 826 21.13 18.71 -20.01
C LYS A 826 22.13 19.84 -20.33
N VAL A 827 22.67 20.50 -19.34
CA VAL A 827 23.60 21.64 -19.56
C VAL A 827 24.82 21.24 -20.42
N TYR A 828 25.20 19.99 -20.44
CA TYR A 828 26.23 19.48 -21.32
C TYR A 828 25.95 19.82 -22.80
N TYR A 829 24.71 19.64 -23.23
CA TYR A 829 24.35 19.91 -24.64
C TYR A 829 24.32 21.39 -24.97
N ASP A 830 23.96 22.23 -24.01
CA ASP A 830 24.04 23.69 -24.18
C ASP A 830 25.50 24.15 -24.29
N LEU A 831 26.39 23.58 -23.46
CA LEU A 831 27.82 23.85 -23.54
C LEU A 831 28.43 23.34 -24.85
N LEU A 832 28.11 22.14 -25.25
CA LEU A 832 28.61 21.50 -26.49
C LEU A 832 28.20 22.28 -27.73
N ASP A 833 26.93 22.69 -27.81
CA ASP A 833 26.40 23.46 -28.93
C ASP A 833 27.05 24.85 -29.02
N ALA A 834 27.18 25.54 -27.89
CA ALA A 834 27.81 26.85 -27.81
C ALA A 834 29.32 26.79 -28.21
N ARG A 835 30.05 25.80 -27.68
CA ARG A 835 31.45 25.54 -27.98
C ARG A 835 31.67 25.24 -29.47
N ARG A 836 30.84 24.38 -30.05
CA ARG A 836 30.92 24.02 -31.47
C ARG A 836 30.61 25.20 -32.38
N LYS A 837 29.59 26.00 -32.06
CA LYS A 837 29.25 27.23 -32.79
C LYS A 837 30.37 28.28 -32.75
N ALA A 838 31.12 28.35 -31.66
CA ALA A 838 32.23 29.23 -31.51
C ALA A 838 33.54 28.62 -32.09
N GLU A 839 33.53 27.41 -32.63
CA GLU A 839 34.73 26.66 -33.11
C GLU A 839 35.84 26.61 -32.05
N GLN A 840 35.46 26.59 -30.75
CA GLN A 840 36.41 26.69 -29.64
C GLN A 840 37.06 25.30 -29.39
N GLN A 841 38.42 25.26 -29.36
CA GLN A 841 39.22 24.04 -29.26
C GLN A 841 39.98 23.94 -27.94
N ASP A 842 39.98 24.94 -27.10
CA ASP A 842 40.77 25.03 -25.88
C ASP A 842 39.99 24.79 -24.57
N VAL A 843 38.73 24.32 -24.67
CA VAL A 843 37.88 23.90 -23.54
C VAL A 843 37.38 22.50 -23.75
N ALA A 844 37.69 21.59 -22.83
CA ALA A 844 37.18 20.21 -22.81
C ALA A 844 35.95 20.10 -21.90
N LEU A 845 34.98 19.26 -22.29
CA LEU A 845 33.77 19.00 -21.52
C LEU A 845 33.81 17.58 -20.97
N VAL A 846 33.62 17.44 -19.67
CA VAL A 846 33.56 16.14 -18.96
C VAL A 846 32.20 16.01 -18.25
N ARG A 847 31.48 14.93 -18.54
CA ARG A 847 30.19 14.65 -17.93
C ARG A 847 30.34 13.71 -16.73
N ILE A 848 29.71 14.04 -15.64
CA ILE A 848 29.59 13.14 -14.48
C ILE A 848 28.18 12.56 -14.50
N GLU A 849 28.07 11.29 -14.87
CA GLU A 849 26.81 10.58 -15.02
C GLU A 849 26.33 9.94 -13.70
N GLN A 850 27.28 9.61 -12.79
CA GLN A 850 27.02 9.20 -11.43
C GLN A 850 27.68 10.15 -10.45
N LEU A 851 26.83 10.85 -9.67
CA LEU A 851 27.30 11.81 -8.67
C LEU A 851 27.63 11.14 -7.33
N TYR A 852 27.00 9.98 -7.04
CA TYR A 852 27.31 9.20 -5.86
C TYR A 852 27.03 7.70 -6.11
N PRO A 853 27.88 6.78 -5.67
CA PRO A 853 29.27 7.04 -5.23
C PRO A 853 30.07 7.77 -6.31
N PHE A 854 30.92 8.71 -5.90
CA PHE A 854 31.67 9.53 -6.86
C PHE A 854 32.75 8.70 -7.57
N PRO A 855 32.86 8.76 -8.91
CA PRO A 855 33.77 7.91 -9.70
C PRO A 855 35.19 8.47 -9.77
N GLU A 856 35.89 8.48 -8.65
CA GLU A 856 37.22 9.12 -8.54
C GLU A 856 38.24 8.52 -9.50
N GLU A 857 38.23 7.20 -9.69
CA GLU A 857 39.24 6.51 -10.54
C GLU A 857 39.01 6.88 -12.03
N GLU A 858 37.78 6.86 -12.50
CA GLU A 858 37.43 7.21 -13.87
C GLU A 858 37.74 8.70 -14.16
N VAL A 859 37.39 9.57 -13.20
CA VAL A 859 37.71 11.00 -13.33
C VAL A 859 39.23 11.22 -13.38
N ARG A 860 40.01 10.54 -12.54
CA ARG A 860 41.51 10.61 -12.61
C ARG A 860 42.05 10.11 -13.95
N ALA A 861 41.47 9.03 -14.48
CA ALA A 861 41.89 8.52 -15.79
C ALA A 861 41.61 9.54 -16.90
N ILE A 862 40.43 10.18 -16.90
CA ILE A 862 40.09 11.23 -17.87
C ILE A 862 41.03 12.43 -17.73
N LEU A 863 41.37 12.83 -16.49
CA LEU A 863 42.22 14.00 -16.22
C LEU A 863 43.69 13.76 -16.54
N ALA A 864 44.13 12.52 -16.74
CA ALA A 864 45.51 12.22 -17.13
C ALA A 864 45.91 12.93 -18.44
N ASP A 865 44.98 13.09 -19.38
CA ASP A 865 45.18 13.82 -20.63
C ASP A 865 45.32 15.34 -20.44
N TYR A 866 44.86 15.86 -19.30
CA TYR A 866 44.76 17.29 -18.96
C TYR A 866 45.66 17.66 -17.76
N ALA A 867 46.70 16.90 -17.47
CA ALA A 867 47.57 17.12 -16.31
C ALA A 867 48.24 18.52 -16.26
N HIS A 868 48.33 19.21 -17.38
CA HIS A 868 48.90 20.57 -17.52
C HIS A 868 47.85 21.66 -17.24
N VAL A 869 46.56 21.34 -17.19
CA VAL A 869 45.46 22.32 -17.00
C VAL A 869 45.41 22.75 -15.53
N THR A 870 45.17 24.02 -15.32
CA THR A 870 45.04 24.64 -13.98
C THR A 870 43.69 25.23 -13.72
N ASP A 871 42.90 25.41 -14.77
CA ASP A 871 41.56 26.03 -14.73
C ASP A 871 40.50 24.96 -14.94
N PHE A 872 39.78 24.63 -13.85
CA PHE A 872 38.67 23.67 -13.82
C PHE A 872 37.41 24.39 -13.41
N VAL A 873 36.28 24.00 -14.04
CA VAL A 873 34.98 24.61 -13.79
C VAL A 873 33.97 23.49 -13.53
N TRP A 874 33.17 23.64 -12.47
CA TRP A 874 31.92 22.93 -12.33
C TRP A 874 30.78 23.81 -12.88
N CYS A 875 30.07 23.33 -13.90
CA CYS A 875 28.93 24.00 -14.48
C CYS A 875 27.63 23.26 -14.16
N GLN A 876 26.67 23.92 -13.55
CA GLN A 876 25.32 23.38 -13.27
C GLN A 876 24.23 24.38 -13.56
N GLU A 877 23.02 23.90 -13.81
CA GLU A 877 21.83 24.73 -14.06
C GLU A 877 21.17 25.19 -12.77
N GLU A 878 21.30 24.46 -11.68
CA GLU A 878 20.76 24.75 -10.38
C GLU A 878 21.41 26.00 -9.78
N PRO A 879 20.69 26.75 -8.93
CA PRO A 879 21.30 27.81 -8.12
C PRO A 879 22.47 27.30 -7.28
N GLN A 880 23.43 28.16 -6.99
CA GLN A 880 24.67 27.80 -6.32
C GLN A 880 24.50 27.05 -4.98
N ASN A 881 23.44 27.40 -4.21
CA ASN A 881 23.11 26.75 -2.95
C ASN A 881 22.37 25.41 -3.13
N GLN A 882 22.09 25.01 -4.36
CA GLN A 882 21.39 23.80 -4.75
C GLN A 882 22.22 22.97 -5.72
N GLY A 883 21.67 21.80 -6.16
CA GLY A 883 22.39 20.92 -7.08
C GLY A 883 23.60 20.22 -6.45
N ALA A 884 24.59 19.89 -7.25
CA ALA A 884 25.70 19.06 -6.84
C ALA A 884 26.90 19.85 -6.28
N TRP A 885 27.00 21.14 -6.51
CA TRP A 885 28.20 21.94 -6.22
C TRP A 885 28.78 21.70 -4.83
N TYR A 886 28.00 21.94 -3.78
CA TYR A 886 28.54 21.82 -2.42
C TYR A 886 28.73 20.38 -1.97
N SER A 887 27.91 19.46 -2.45
CA SER A 887 27.98 18.06 -2.05
C SER A 887 29.08 17.27 -2.74
N THR A 888 29.55 17.70 -3.92
CA THR A 888 30.58 16.97 -4.68
C THR A 888 31.94 17.67 -4.70
N ARG A 889 32.03 18.94 -4.32
CA ARG A 889 33.27 19.73 -4.39
C ARG A 889 34.45 19.04 -3.72
N HIS A 890 34.29 18.46 -2.55
CA HIS A 890 35.36 17.81 -1.81
C HIS A 890 35.92 16.57 -2.54
N HIS A 891 35.13 15.91 -3.40
CA HIS A 891 35.62 14.83 -4.24
C HIS A 891 36.58 15.34 -5.34
N TYR A 892 36.29 16.53 -5.91
CA TYR A 892 37.16 17.15 -6.88
C TYR A 892 38.48 17.56 -6.23
N ASP A 893 38.48 18.01 -4.98
CA ASP A 893 39.71 18.33 -4.24
C ASP A 893 40.65 17.11 -4.12
N SER A 894 40.12 15.86 -4.17
CA SER A 894 40.89 14.61 -4.12
C SER A 894 41.45 14.18 -5.48
N VAL A 895 40.88 14.58 -6.59
CA VAL A 895 41.23 14.13 -7.95
C VAL A 895 41.95 15.18 -8.77
N LEU A 896 41.78 16.48 -8.46
CA LEU A 896 42.46 17.57 -9.18
C LEU A 896 43.92 17.73 -8.79
N PRO A 897 44.77 18.22 -9.69
CA PRO A 897 46.12 18.59 -9.35
C PRO A 897 46.16 19.63 -8.21
N SER A 898 47.14 19.54 -7.31
CA SER A 898 47.26 20.42 -6.13
C SER A 898 47.38 21.90 -6.42
N HIS A 899 47.79 22.26 -7.64
CA HIS A 899 47.91 23.62 -8.14
C HIS A 899 46.68 24.13 -8.89
N ALA A 900 45.68 23.24 -9.10
CA ALA A 900 44.46 23.55 -9.83
C ALA A 900 43.45 24.30 -8.96
N ARG A 901 42.58 25.02 -9.60
CA ARG A 901 41.42 25.67 -8.96
C ARG A 901 40.14 25.18 -9.61
N LEU A 902 39.19 24.77 -8.79
CA LEU A 902 37.81 24.50 -9.23
C LEU A 902 36.96 25.73 -9.00
N ARG A 903 36.38 26.26 -10.08
CA ARG A 903 35.48 27.43 -10.11
C ARG A 903 34.04 26.93 -10.33
N TYR A 904 33.09 27.70 -9.84
CA TYR A 904 31.65 27.50 -10.09
C TYR A 904 31.22 28.36 -11.27
N ALA A 905 30.47 27.77 -12.20
CA ALA A 905 29.70 28.49 -13.24
C ALA A 905 28.23 28.02 -13.17
N GLY A 906 27.34 28.95 -12.89
CA GLY A 906 25.92 28.59 -12.72
C GLY A 906 25.08 29.78 -12.25
N ARG A 907 23.86 29.52 -11.86
CA ARG A 907 22.96 30.54 -11.33
C ARG A 907 23.40 31.00 -9.95
N PRO A 908 23.18 32.28 -9.58
CA PRO A 908 23.41 32.75 -8.23
C PRO A 908 22.55 32.00 -7.22
N ALA A 909 22.95 31.99 -5.95
CA ALA A 909 22.16 31.39 -4.87
C ALA A 909 20.74 31.97 -4.83
N SER A 910 19.76 31.12 -4.62
CA SER A 910 18.33 31.48 -4.62
C SER A 910 17.55 30.65 -3.63
N ALA A 911 16.56 31.23 -2.97
CA ALA A 911 15.61 30.53 -2.13
C ALA A 911 14.59 29.71 -2.97
N SER A 912 14.25 30.23 -4.18
CA SER A 912 13.43 29.48 -5.13
C SER A 912 14.29 28.54 -5.99
N PRO A 913 13.84 27.33 -6.31
CA PRO A 913 14.62 26.42 -7.15
C PRO A 913 14.85 26.96 -8.57
N ALA A 914 13.85 27.63 -9.16
CA ALA A 914 13.94 28.18 -10.50
C ALA A 914 13.15 29.50 -10.61
N VAL A 915 13.45 30.27 -11.65
CA VAL A 915 12.72 31.52 -11.98
C VAL A 915 11.39 31.20 -12.66
N GLY A 916 10.38 32.03 -12.43
CA GLY A 916 9.03 31.86 -12.99
C GLY A 916 8.86 32.36 -14.43
N TYR A 917 9.81 33.14 -14.96
CA TYR A 917 9.68 33.77 -16.28
C TYR A 917 10.69 33.19 -17.27
N MET A 918 10.21 32.74 -18.44
CA MET A 918 11.01 32.14 -19.50
C MET A 918 12.14 33.12 -19.97
N SER A 919 11.86 34.42 -20.07
CA SER A 919 12.86 35.40 -20.48
C SER A 919 14.02 35.55 -19.49
N VAL A 920 13.75 35.44 -18.19
CA VAL A 920 14.77 35.47 -17.14
C VAL A 920 15.56 34.14 -17.17
N HIS A 921 14.86 33.00 -17.31
CA HIS A 921 15.49 31.70 -17.49
C HIS A 921 16.49 31.71 -18.65
N ALA A 922 16.06 32.14 -19.85
CA ALA A 922 16.89 32.17 -21.05
C ALA A 922 18.14 33.07 -20.87
N LYS A 923 17.98 34.22 -20.21
CA LYS A 923 19.09 35.11 -19.89
C LYS A 923 20.10 34.44 -18.93
N GLN A 924 19.60 33.76 -17.88
CA GLN A 924 20.46 33.07 -16.91
C GLN A 924 21.15 31.87 -17.55
N GLN A 925 20.44 31.10 -18.38
CA GLN A 925 21.01 29.93 -19.08
C GLN A 925 22.13 30.34 -20.01
N LYS A 926 21.91 31.40 -20.78
CA LYS A 926 22.98 31.97 -21.64
C LYS A 926 24.19 32.42 -20.82
N ALA A 927 23.96 33.16 -19.74
CA ALA A 927 25.04 33.67 -18.90
C ALA A 927 25.91 32.58 -18.27
N LEU A 928 25.30 31.47 -17.76
CA LEU A 928 26.09 30.38 -17.16
C LEU A 928 26.91 29.61 -18.19
N VAL A 929 26.37 29.45 -19.43
CA VAL A 929 27.11 28.80 -20.53
C VAL A 929 28.29 29.67 -20.96
N GLU A 930 28.07 30.98 -21.11
CA GLU A 930 29.13 31.94 -21.45
C GLU A 930 30.22 31.95 -20.34
N ASP A 931 29.83 32.01 -19.07
CA ASP A 931 30.77 31.97 -17.93
C ASP A 931 31.61 30.69 -17.89
N ALA A 932 31.00 29.56 -18.19
CA ALA A 932 31.74 28.28 -18.22
C ALA A 932 32.78 28.20 -19.36
N LEU A 933 32.46 28.75 -20.54
CA LEU A 933 33.29 28.61 -21.74
C LEU A 933 34.29 29.75 -21.95
N THR A 934 34.04 30.96 -21.42
CA THR A 934 34.95 32.13 -21.61
C THR A 934 36.21 31.97 -20.77
N LEU A 935 37.37 31.88 -21.41
CA LEU A 935 38.67 31.93 -20.74
C LEU A 935 38.96 33.38 -20.31
N GLU A 936 39.43 33.59 -19.08
CA GLU A 936 39.88 34.89 -18.58
C GLU A 936 41.21 35.25 -19.15
#